data_5ad5fbae478a6f0cb88d982f2be68590
#
_entry.id   5ad5fbae478a6f0cb88d982f2be68590
#
_cell.length_a   1.000
_cell.length_b   1.000
_cell.length_c   1.000
_cell.angle_alpha   90.00
_cell.angle_beta   90.00
_cell.angle_gamma   90.00
#
_symmetry.space_group_name_H-M   'P 1'
#
loop_
_entity.id
_entity.type
_entity.pdbx_description
1 polymer ?
#
loop_
_entity_poly.entity_id
_entity_poly.type
_entity_poly.pdbx_seq_one_letter_code
_entity_poly.pdbx_strand_id
1 'polypeptide(L)'
;MLKLHRLQPARLLASPRRRSAAITATFTLRLYSTPATNETWQSGNLKLSHVVGVSTPPLYENTTGRLLRDLAQTHADHPAIISVHQDVRLTYAELDRRSDILAVNVARQLGIRRGDRVAVCSGNSWEYPVLQLGLAKLGAVLVPLNPAFTDTQFHAALNNSQSRALIIQSHLSRGRRKTSRDITGLIRAATDGNLLPSVEKVVILDSMAAPPEDARMYIALDGERIRPFDSLLKWYSAESAADMPEIAYLHDVAEDRKYANEVINMQFTSGTTAMPKISCLTHRNLTNNGSLIGQRMGITPTDKICAPVPMFHCFGLVLTNLAILSQGGAVVYASETFDARSTLQAVRTEQCTGLQGVPTMFSAELELKDELKKGGHELLRKGIAAGTSIPVEMMNRLIETLNLDQLTICYGMTETSPVSFMTAPGDTLERRCETVGTVMPHTEAKVIAPNMEPGPVDLTPLPVGKKGEIIISGYLLQKGYHNSPSKTFEAMVADPANPEKVWMRTGDEGVMDEFGYLKVTGRLKDLIIRGGENIHPLEIENVLFKHPAVSQASVVGVPDPKYGEAVAAFIQLHEEYHPPRTPSGTISHKPGPSVEEIQTFVETNLGHYMVPKYVWFVPDFPKTASGKIRKVDLKGTALSLI
;
A
#
# COMPACT_ATOMS: atom_id res chain seq x y z
N MET A 1 0.82 -48.83 -37.10
CA MET A 1 -0.22 -49.62 -36.38
C MET A 1 0.00 -49.46 -34.89
N LEU A 2 -0.74 -48.58 -34.23
CA LEU A 2 -0.89 -48.56 -32.79
C LEU A 2 -2.23 -47.89 -32.45
N LYS A 3 -3.05 -48.60 -31.70
CA LYS A 3 -4.48 -48.42 -31.49
C LYS A 3 -4.82 -47.21 -30.64
N LEU A 4 -5.73 -46.42 -31.12
CA LEU A 4 -6.53 -45.43 -30.38
C LEU A 4 -7.49 -46.13 -29.41
N HIS A 5 -7.37 -45.93 -28.13
CA HIS A 5 -8.41 -46.25 -27.14
C HIS A 5 -9.35 -45.05 -26.96
N ARG A 6 -10.57 -45.19 -27.46
CA ARG A 6 -11.73 -44.35 -27.16
C ARG A 6 -12.19 -44.68 -25.74
N LEU A 7 -12.25 -43.71 -24.85
CA LEU A 7 -13.00 -43.80 -23.61
C LEU A 7 -14.43 -43.30 -23.85
N GLN A 8 -15.38 -44.17 -23.56
CA GLN A 8 -16.81 -43.89 -23.59
C GLN A 8 -17.24 -43.09 -22.34
N PRO A 9 -18.30 -42.24 -22.41
CA PRO A 9 -18.83 -41.50 -21.28
C PRO A 9 -19.66 -42.42 -20.35
N ALA A 10 -19.40 -42.35 -19.06
CA ALA A 10 -20.14 -43.04 -18.02
C ALA A 10 -21.56 -42.46 -17.88
N ARG A 11 -22.53 -43.37 -17.84
CA ARG A 11 -23.95 -43.08 -17.60
C ARG A 11 -24.18 -42.55 -16.18
N LEU A 12 -24.81 -41.39 -16.07
CA LEU A 12 -25.41 -40.88 -14.84
C LEU A 12 -26.59 -41.74 -14.41
N LEU A 13 -26.47 -42.39 -13.26
CA LEU A 13 -27.59 -43.02 -12.55
C LEU A 13 -28.29 -41.95 -11.70
N ALA A 14 -29.60 -41.79 -11.95
CA ALA A 14 -30.49 -40.96 -11.17
C ALA A 14 -30.69 -41.56 -9.77
N SER A 15 -30.60 -40.76 -8.73
CA SER A 15 -31.03 -41.06 -7.37
C SER A 15 -31.77 -39.86 -6.73
N PRO A 16 -32.59 -40.06 -5.69
CA PRO A 16 -33.88 -39.38 -5.55
C PRO A 16 -33.80 -38.03 -4.84
N ARG A 17 -34.73 -37.17 -5.21
CA ARG A 17 -35.02 -35.86 -4.60
C ARG A 17 -35.17 -35.96 -3.09
N ARG A 18 -34.17 -35.49 -2.34
CA ARG A 18 -34.36 -35.04 -0.96
C ARG A 18 -34.68 -33.56 -0.98
N ARG A 19 -35.86 -33.20 -0.49
CA ARG A 19 -36.22 -31.81 -0.17
C ARG A 19 -35.26 -31.32 0.92
N SER A 20 -34.29 -30.51 0.54
CA SER A 20 -33.48 -29.74 1.46
C SER A 20 -34.31 -28.51 1.85
N ALA A 21 -34.69 -28.43 3.12
CA ALA A 21 -35.21 -27.20 3.69
C ALA A 21 -34.06 -26.15 3.61
N ALA A 22 -34.27 -25.13 2.80
CA ALA A 22 -33.40 -23.98 2.75
C ALA A 22 -33.49 -23.26 4.10
N ILE A 23 -32.50 -23.46 4.97
CA ILE A 23 -32.24 -22.56 6.09
C ILE A 23 -31.61 -21.32 5.44
N THR A 24 -32.46 -20.35 5.14
CA THR A 24 -32.04 -19.00 4.76
C THR A 24 -31.47 -18.37 6.03
N ALA A 25 -30.18 -18.56 6.28
CA ALA A 25 -29.45 -17.75 7.23
C ALA A 25 -29.30 -16.35 6.61
N THR A 26 -30.29 -15.50 6.88
CA THR A 26 -30.21 -14.08 6.62
C THR A 26 -29.10 -13.52 7.51
N PHE A 27 -27.89 -13.45 7.00
CA PHE A 27 -26.84 -12.63 7.58
C PHE A 27 -27.27 -11.17 7.41
N THR A 28 -28.05 -10.69 8.36
CA THR A 28 -28.28 -9.25 8.52
C THR A 28 -26.94 -8.66 8.90
N LEU A 29 -26.25 -8.04 7.94
CA LEU A 29 -25.18 -7.08 8.24
C LEU A 29 -25.82 -6.01 9.14
N ARG A 30 -25.72 -6.19 10.44
CA ARG A 30 -26.03 -5.13 11.39
C ARG A 30 -25.05 -4.01 11.07
N LEU A 31 -25.56 -2.94 10.47
CA LEU A 31 -24.90 -1.65 10.42
C LEU A 31 -24.56 -1.27 11.88
N TYR A 32 -23.31 -1.49 12.25
CA TYR A 32 -22.80 -0.99 13.52
C TYR A 32 -22.63 0.51 13.38
N SER A 33 -23.65 1.25 13.77
CA SER A 33 -23.69 2.70 13.88
C SER A 33 -23.04 3.22 15.18
N THR A 34 -22.09 2.50 15.73
CA THR A 34 -21.22 3.00 16.80
C THR A 34 -19.79 2.58 16.50
N PRO A 35 -18.81 3.49 16.53
CA PRO A 35 -17.43 3.07 16.54
C PRO A 35 -17.26 2.11 17.72
N ALA A 36 -16.69 0.91 17.45
CA ALA A 36 -16.33 -0.02 18.50
C ALA A 36 -15.34 0.71 19.42
N THR A 37 -15.84 1.26 20.51
CA THR A 37 -15.01 1.77 21.58
C THR A 37 -14.29 0.56 22.14
N ASN A 38 -12.98 0.58 22.10
CA ASN A 38 -12.11 -0.45 22.68
C ASN A 38 -12.27 -0.42 24.22
N GLU A 39 -13.32 -1.01 24.76
CA GLU A 39 -13.66 -0.96 26.19
C GLU A 39 -12.56 -1.52 27.09
N THR A 40 -11.69 -2.41 26.57
CA THR A 40 -10.63 -3.05 27.36
C THR A 40 -9.36 -2.19 27.54
N TRP A 41 -9.13 -1.17 26.74
CA TRP A 41 -7.90 -0.35 26.77
C TRP A 41 -8.09 1.01 27.45
N GLN A 42 -9.32 1.46 27.66
CA GLN A 42 -9.62 2.78 28.21
C GLN A 42 -9.29 2.94 29.70
N SER A 43 -8.90 1.87 30.39
CA SER A 43 -8.64 1.95 31.84
C SER A 43 -7.27 2.53 32.22
N GLY A 44 -6.33 2.72 31.28
CA GLY A 44 -5.00 3.26 31.60
C GLY A 44 -4.18 2.41 32.57
N ASN A 45 -4.33 1.07 32.53
CA ASN A 45 -3.76 0.17 33.53
C ASN A 45 -2.67 -0.78 33.00
N LEU A 46 -2.22 -0.62 31.75
CA LEU A 46 -1.13 -1.46 31.25
C LEU A 46 0.14 -1.24 32.05
N LYS A 47 0.79 -2.32 32.46
CA LYS A 47 2.09 -2.31 33.12
C LYS A 47 3.22 -2.70 32.17
N LEU A 48 2.92 -3.56 31.21
CA LEU A 48 3.83 -4.08 30.20
C LEU A 48 3.38 -3.62 28.81
N SER A 49 4.33 -3.39 27.94
CA SER A 49 4.11 -3.01 26.54
C SER A 49 3.67 -4.23 25.72
N HIS A 50 2.49 -4.75 26.05
CA HIS A 50 1.85 -5.91 25.43
C HIS A 50 0.34 -5.67 25.28
N VAL A 51 -0.15 -5.71 24.06
CA VAL A 51 -1.56 -5.46 23.73
C VAL A 51 -2.09 -6.55 22.81
N VAL A 52 -3.37 -6.92 23.03
CA VAL A 52 -4.10 -7.86 22.19
C VAL A 52 -5.34 -7.16 21.68
N GLY A 53 -5.46 -7.01 20.37
CA GLY A 53 -6.64 -6.42 19.74
C GLY A 53 -7.89 -7.25 19.99
N VAL A 54 -9.04 -6.57 19.97
CA VAL A 54 -10.34 -7.26 20.13
C VAL A 54 -10.55 -8.31 19.05
N SER A 55 -11.28 -9.37 19.37
CA SER A 55 -11.61 -10.46 18.44
C SER A 55 -12.94 -10.23 17.69
N THR A 56 -13.39 -8.98 17.64
CA THR A 56 -14.61 -8.56 16.95
C THR A 56 -14.33 -7.42 15.98
N PRO A 57 -15.02 -7.38 14.80
CA PRO A 57 -15.91 -8.43 14.28
C PRO A 57 -15.13 -9.72 13.94
N PRO A 58 -15.78 -10.86 13.74
CA PRO A 58 -15.10 -12.09 13.34
C PRO A 58 -14.41 -11.89 11.99
N LEU A 59 -13.27 -12.57 11.79
CA LEU A 59 -12.55 -12.52 10.51
C LEU A 59 -13.40 -13.12 9.39
N TYR A 60 -13.28 -12.52 8.21
CA TYR A 60 -13.87 -13.05 7.00
C TYR A 60 -13.04 -14.24 6.51
N GLU A 61 -13.65 -15.41 6.45
CA GLU A 61 -12.95 -16.68 6.20
C GLU A 61 -13.06 -17.17 4.75
N ASN A 62 -13.59 -16.34 3.83
CA ASN A 62 -13.67 -16.66 2.41
C ASN A 62 -12.57 -15.94 1.61
N THR A 63 -12.57 -16.14 0.30
CA THR A 63 -11.63 -15.48 -0.62
C THR A 63 -12.02 -14.02 -0.90
N THR A 64 -11.07 -13.24 -1.39
CA THR A 64 -11.29 -11.85 -1.81
C THR A 64 -12.30 -11.76 -2.98
N GLY A 65 -12.30 -12.76 -3.88
CA GLY A 65 -13.29 -12.85 -4.96
C GLY A 65 -14.71 -13.01 -4.43
N ARG A 66 -14.89 -13.83 -3.41
CA ARG A 66 -16.19 -14.02 -2.75
C ARG A 66 -16.66 -12.75 -2.04
N LEU A 67 -15.76 -11.99 -1.41
CA LEU A 67 -16.12 -10.70 -0.81
C LEU A 67 -16.72 -9.75 -1.85
N LEU A 68 -16.10 -9.61 -3.02
CA LEU A 68 -16.65 -8.74 -4.08
C LEU A 68 -18.03 -9.19 -4.51
N ARG A 69 -18.26 -10.49 -4.67
CA ARG A 69 -19.56 -11.04 -5.06
C ARG A 69 -20.64 -10.76 -4.01
N ASP A 70 -20.32 -10.94 -2.73
CA ASP A 70 -21.25 -10.64 -1.64
C ASP A 70 -21.62 -9.13 -1.64
N LEU A 71 -20.64 -8.26 -1.90
CA LEU A 71 -20.84 -6.81 -2.03
C LEU A 71 -21.67 -6.44 -3.26
N ALA A 72 -21.44 -7.10 -4.40
CA ALA A 72 -22.22 -6.87 -5.62
C ALA A 72 -23.69 -7.29 -5.47
N GLN A 73 -24.00 -8.26 -4.60
CA GLN A 73 -25.38 -8.61 -4.26
C GLN A 73 -26.08 -7.57 -3.39
N THR A 74 -25.33 -6.88 -2.51
CA THR A 74 -25.90 -5.93 -1.55
C THR A 74 -25.86 -4.49 -2.03
N HIS A 75 -24.91 -4.15 -2.91
CA HIS A 75 -24.63 -2.79 -3.39
C HIS A 75 -24.56 -2.72 -4.94
N ALA A 76 -25.32 -3.54 -5.67
CA ALA A 76 -25.20 -3.73 -7.12
C ALA A 76 -25.00 -2.43 -7.91
N ASP A 77 -25.87 -1.46 -7.70
CA ASP A 77 -25.92 -0.20 -8.45
C ASP A 77 -25.08 0.93 -7.82
N HIS A 78 -24.48 0.70 -6.66
CA HIS A 78 -23.60 1.69 -6.03
C HIS A 78 -22.31 1.85 -6.83
N PRO A 79 -21.76 3.07 -6.95
CA PRO A 79 -20.45 3.27 -7.56
C PRO A 79 -19.37 2.58 -6.71
N ALA A 80 -18.52 1.81 -7.37
CA ALA A 80 -17.37 1.15 -6.76
C ALA A 80 -16.06 1.85 -7.18
N ILE A 81 -15.90 2.11 -8.48
CA ILE A 81 -14.70 2.73 -9.06
C ILE A 81 -15.10 3.93 -9.91
N ILE A 82 -14.42 5.04 -9.71
CA ILE A 82 -14.53 6.26 -10.51
C ILE A 82 -13.13 6.64 -10.97
N SER A 83 -12.82 6.45 -12.25
CA SER A 83 -11.56 6.87 -12.85
C SER A 83 -11.81 8.15 -13.65
N VAL A 84 -11.47 9.29 -13.04
CA VAL A 84 -11.78 10.62 -13.60
C VAL A 84 -11.00 10.87 -14.88
N HIS A 85 -9.72 10.54 -14.90
CA HIS A 85 -8.85 10.77 -16.07
C HIS A 85 -9.15 9.85 -17.27
N GLN A 86 -9.91 8.77 -17.06
CA GLN A 86 -10.34 7.83 -18.11
C GLN A 86 -11.84 7.99 -18.43
N ASP A 87 -12.56 8.83 -17.69
CA ASP A 87 -14.02 9.00 -17.78
C ASP A 87 -14.79 7.66 -17.66
N VAL A 88 -14.37 6.82 -16.72
CA VAL A 88 -14.98 5.50 -16.46
C VAL A 88 -15.52 5.42 -15.05
N ARG A 89 -16.77 4.92 -14.97
CA ARG A 89 -17.45 4.63 -13.70
C ARG A 89 -17.91 3.19 -13.71
N LEU A 90 -17.58 2.44 -12.66
CA LEU A 90 -18.04 1.07 -12.49
C LEU A 90 -18.86 0.98 -11.21
N THR A 91 -20.04 0.36 -11.31
CA THR A 91 -20.80 -0.10 -10.16
C THR A 91 -20.19 -1.38 -9.58
N TYR A 92 -20.63 -1.80 -8.40
CA TYR A 92 -20.23 -3.07 -7.81
C TYR A 92 -20.59 -4.26 -8.71
N ALA A 93 -21.79 -4.27 -9.30
CA ALA A 93 -22.21 -5.31 -10.23
C ALA A 93 -21.32 -5.36 -11.49
N GLU A 94 -20.95 -4.20 -12.04
CA GLU A 94 -20.05 -4.13 -13.19
C GLU A 94 -18.64 -4.56 -12.86
N LEU A 95 -18.12 -4.18 -11.68
CA LEU A 95 -16.79 -4.58 -11.20
C LEU A 95 -16.74 -6.11 -11.01
N ASP A 96 -17.76 -6.69 -10.38
CA ASP A 96 -17.90 -8.14 -10.18
C ASP A 96 -17.92 -8.88 -11.52
N ARG A 97 -18.81 -8.46 -12.44
CA ARG A 97 -18.94 -9.06 -13.76
C ARG A 97 -17.64 -8.95 -14.59
N ARG A 98 -17.01 -7.76 -14.64
CA ARG A 98 -15.76 -7.57 -15.40
C ARG A 98 -14.62 -8.41 -14.84
N SER A 99 -14.56 -8.57 -13.52
CA SER A 99 -13.55 -9.42 -12.88
C SER A 99 -13.80 -10.91 -13.10
N ASP A 100 -15.06 -11.37 -13.26
CA ASP A 100 -15.37 -12.75 -13.67
C ASP A 100 -14.90 -13.01 -15.11
N ILE A 101 -15.25 -12.12 -16.02
CA ILE A 101 -14.84 -12.22 -17.44
C ILE A 101 -13.31 -12.24 -17.54
N LEU A 102 -12.63 -11.35 -16.81
CA LEU A 102 -11.18 -11.31 -16.77
C LEU A 102 -10.60 -12.64 -16.26
N ALA A 103 -11.10 -13.18 -15.16
CA ALA A 103 -10.62 -14.43 -14.58
C ALA A 103 -10.70 -15.59 -15.58
N VAL A 104 -11.85 -15.73 -16.25
CA VAL A 104 -12.08 -16.76 -17.27
C VAL A 104 -11.13 -16.57 -18.46
N ASN A 105 -11.00 -15.35 -18.97
CA ASN A 105 -10.18 -15.09 -20.15
C ASN A 105 -8.68 -15.17 -19.86
N VAL A 106 -8.24 -14.79 -18.68
CA VAL A 106 -6.85 -15.00 -18.23
C VAL A 106 -6.52 -16.50 -18.19
N ALA A 107 -7.45 -17.34 -17.70
CA ALA A 107 -7.28 -18.78 -17.72
C ALA A 107 -7.27 -19.35 -19.15
N ARG A 108 -8.23 -18.95 -19.99
CA ARG A 108 -8.40 -19.48 -21.36
C ARG A 108 -7.33 -19.00 -22.34
N GLN A 109 -7.05 -17.70 -22.35
CA GLN A 109 -6.20 -17.08 -23.37
C GLN A 109 -4.72 -17.04 -22.97
N LEU A 110 -4.41 -16.93 -21.67
CA LEU A 110 -3.04 -16.85 -21.17
C LEU A 110 -2.56 -18.17 -20.56
N GLY A 111 -3.45 -19.17 -20.39
CA GLY A 111 -3.14 -20.44 -19.76
C GLY A 111 -2.80 -20.35 -18.27
N ILE A 112 -3.18 -19.24 -17.63
CA ILE A 112 -2.92 -19.00 -16.20
C ILE A 112 -3.85 -19.84 -15.34
N ARG A 113 -3.31 -20.43 -14.31
CA ARG A 113 -4.02 -21.29 -13.34
C ARG A 113 -3.85 -20.75 -11.93
N ARG A 114 -4.60 -21.31 -11.00
CA ARG A 114 -4.44 -21.07 -9.57
C ARG A 114 -2.98 -21.22 -9.14
N GLY A 115 -2.46 -20.25 -8.38
CA GLY A 115 -1.07 -20.21 -7.93
C GLY A 115 -0.05 -19.68 -8.94
N ASP A 116 -0.43 -19.50 -10.22
CA ASP A 116 0.44 -18.85 -11.21
C ASP A 116 0.58 -17.36 -10.92
N ARG A 117 1.76 -16.81 -11.16
CA ARG A 117 2.09 -15.40 -10.92
C ARG A 117 1.87 -14.59 -12.19
N VAL A 118 1.11 -13.49 -12.04
CA VAL A 118 0.84 -12.53 -13.10
C VAL A 118 1.38 -11.17 -12.67
N ALA A 119 2.42 -10.71 -13.36
CA ALA A 119 3.00 -9.39 -13.11
C ALA A 119 2.11 -8.31 -13.74
N VAL A 120 1.88 -7.24 -13.00
CA VAL A 120 1.12 -6.07 -13.45
C VAL A 120 1.93 -4.81 -13.26
N CYS A 121 2.20 -4.07 -14.35
CA CYS A 121 2.92 -2.81 -14.35
C CYS A 121 2.05 -1.72 -14.97
N SER A 122 1.35 -0.97 -14.12
CA SER A 122 0.42 0.08 -14.51
C SER A 122 0.38 1.19 -13.47
N GLY A 123 -0.03 2.36 -13.87
CA GLY A 123 -0.49 3.43 -12.99
C GLY A 123 -1.89 3.17 -12.42
N ASN A 124 -2.44 4.17 -11.74
CA ASN A 124 -3.80 4.11 -11.22
C ASN A 124 -4.81 4.17 -12.38
N SER A 125 -5.66 3.17 -12.50
CA SER A 125 -6.64 3.07 -13.57
C SER A 125 -7.80 2.18 -13.13
N TRP A 126 -8.95 2.25 -13.84
CA TRP A 126 -10.10 1.39 -13.54
C TRP A 126 -9.81 -0.09 -13.80
N GLU A 127 -8.86 -0.40 -14.67
CA GLU A 127 -8.45 -1.77 -14.97
C GLU A 127 -7.73 -2.43 -13.79
N TYR A 128 -7.04 -1.64 -12.98
CA TYR A 128 -6.24 -2.19 -11.88
C TYR A 128 -7.08 -2.96 -10.85
N PRO A 129 -8.20 -2.43 -10.29
CA PRO A 129 -9.08 -3.21 -9.41
C PRO A 129 -9.74 -4.40 -10.11
N VAL A 130 -10.05 -4.31 -11.41
CA VAL A 130 -10.55 -5.45 -12.19
C VAL A 130 -9.50 -6.56 -12.25
N LEU A 131 -8.22 -6.21 -12.47
CA LEU A 131 -7.09 -7.15 -12.44
C LEU A 131 -6.88 -7.72 -11.03
N GLN A 132 -6.85 -6.89 -10.00
CA GLN A 132 -6.68 -7.32 -8.62
C GLN A 132 -7.72 -8.37 -8.22
N LEU A 133 -9.00 -8.08 -8.51
CA LEU A 133 -10.12 -8.91 -8.08
C LEU A 133 -10.33 -10.12 -9.01
N GLY A 134 -10.13 -9.96 -10.31
CA GLY A 134 -10.25 -11.06 -11.28
C GLY A 134 -9.14 -12.12 -11.09
N LEU A 135 -7.89 -11.72 -10.87
CA LEU A 135 -6.82 -12.65 -10.54
C LEU A 135 -7.10 -13.36 -9.20
N ALA A 136 -7.61 -12.62 -8.21
CA ALA A 136 -8.00 -13.22 -6.93
C ALA A 136 -9.13 -14.24 -7.08
N LYS A 137 -10.14 -14.00 -7.94
CA LYS A 137 -11.20 -14.96 -8.25
C LYS A 137 -10.66 -16.25 -8.88
N LEU A 138 -9.69 -16.13 -9.77
CA LEU A 138 -9.02 -17.28 -10.37
C LEU A 138 -8.11 -18.02 -9.36
N GLY A 139 -7.69 -17.33 -8.29
CA GLY A 139 -6.65 -17.79 -7.38
C GLY A 139 -5.25 -17.65 -7.96
N ALA A 140 -5.09 -16.82 -8.99
CA ALA A 140 -3.79 -16.41 -9.52
C ALA A 140 -3.15 -15.33 -8.65
N VAL A 141 -1.84 -15.30 -8.61
CA VAL A 141 -1.08 -14.41 -7.74
C VAL A 141 -0.75 -13.12 -8.47
N LEU A 142 -1.29 -12.00 -8.00
CA LEU A 142 -0.93 -10.67 -8.48
C LEU A 142 0.49 -10.31 -8.00
N VAL A 143 1.35 -9.91 -8.95
CA VAL A 143 2.70 -9.39 -8.70
C VAL A 143 2.76 -7.94 -9.18
N PRO A 144 2.48 -6.95 -8.31
CA PRO A 144 2.49 -5.55 -8.69
C PRO A 144 3.93 -5.08 -8.91
N LEU A 145 4.20 -4.50 -10.08
CA LEU A 145 5.50 -3.95 -10.42
C LEU A 145 5.47 -2.42 -10.36
N ASN A 146 6.53 -1.86 -9.82
CA ASN A 146 6.69 -0.42 -9.78
C ASN A 146 7.04 0.13 -11.18
N PRO A 147 6.23 1.03 -11.78
CA PRO A 147 6.52 1.64 -13.08
C PRO A 147 7.86 2.42 -13.13
N ALA A 148 8.38 2.82 -11.98
CA ALA A 148 9.65 3.54 -11.88
C ALA A 148 10.89 2.63 -11.85
N PHE A 149 10.74 1.31 -11.84
CA PHE A 149 11.88 0.39 -11.91
C PHE A 149 12.73 0.66 -13.17
N THR A 150 14.05 0.60 -13.02
CA THR A 150 14.95 0.54 -14.18
C THR A 150 14.76 -0.77 -14.93
N ASP A 151 15.25 -0.88 -16.15
CA ASP A 151 15.11 -2.12 -16.93
C ASP A 151 15.76 -3.32 -16.20
N THR A 152 16.93 -3.12 -15.60
CA THR A 152 17.59 -4.15 -14.78
C THR A 152 16.73 -4.57 -13.59
N GLN A 153 16.13 -3.61 -12.88
CA GLN A 153 15.24 -3.91 -11.75
C GLN A 153 13.96 -4.62 -12.21
N PHE A 154 13.42 -4.20 -13.35
CA PHE A 154 12.22 -4.79 -13.92
C PHE A 154 12.44 -6.25 -14.33
N HIS A 155 13.54 -6.53 -15.05
CA HIS A 155 13.92 -7.92 -15.41
C HIS A 155 14.17 -8.77 -14.17
N ALA A 156 14.88 -8.23 -13.20
CA ALA A 156 15.13 -8.93 -11.95
C ALA A 156 13.84 -9.22 -11.17
N ALA A 157 12.88 -8.28 -11.15
CA ALA A 157 11.59 -8.46 -10.50
C ALA A 157 10.76 -9.59 -11.16
N LEU A 158 10.71 -9.63 -12.50
CA LEU A 158 10.02 -10.69 -13.25
C LEU A 158 10.66 -12.07 -13.01
N ASN A 159 11.99 -12.14 -13.09
CA ASN A 159 12.73 -13.41 -12.87
C ASN A 159 12.57 -13.89 -11.43
N ASN A 160 12.72 -13.01 -10.43
CA ASN A 160 12.60 -13.38 -9.03
C ASN A 160 11.18 -13.82 -8.64
N SER A 161 10.16 -13.17 -9.20
CA SER A 161 8.77 -13.58 -8.98
C SER A 161 8.36 -14.81 -9.79
N GLN A 162 9.14 -15.17 -10.82
CA GLN A 162 8.80 -16.25 -11.76
C GLN A 162 7.41 -16.04 -12.36
N SER A 163 7.08 -14.81 -12.77
CA SER A 163 5.79 -14.47 -13.35
C SER A 163 5.63 -15.12 -14.73
N ARG A 164 4.48 -15.80 -14.96
CA ARG A 164 4.16 -16.47 -16.23
C ARG A 164 3.55 -15.53 -17.27
N ALA A 165 2.88 -14.48 -16.80
CA ALA A 165 2.36 -13.44 -17.68
C ALA A 165 2.74 -12.06 -17.17
N LEU A 166 2.89 -11.13 -18.09
CA LEU A 166 3.11 -9.71 -17.84
C LEU A 166 1.95 -8.92 -18.45
N ILE A 167 1.25 -8.14 -17.61
CA ILE A 167 0.27 -7.15 -18.04
C ILE A 167 0.91 -5.78 -17.82
N ILE A 168 1.14 -5.05 -18.90
CA ILE A 168 1.90 -3.80 -18.86
C ILE A 168 1.15 -2.69 -19.61
N GLN A 169 1.10 -1.51 -19.03
CA GLN A 169 0.54 -0.32 -19.67
C GLN A 169 1.46 0.13 -20.82
N SER A 170 0.86 0.50 -21.95
CA SER A 170 1.60 0.89 -23.17
C SER A 170 2.46 2.14 -22.97
N HIS A 171 2.03 3.06 -22.11
CA HIS A 171 2.74 4.26 -21.73
C HIS A 171 2.89 4.33 -20.22
N LEU A 172 4.10 4.21 -19.72
CA LEU A 172 4.41 4.40 -18.32
C LEU A 172 4.87 5.82 -18.07
N SER A 173 4.06 6.60 -17.35
CA SER A 173 4.43 7.95 -16.96
C SER A 173 5.58 7.91 -15.94
N ARG A 174 6.70 8.60 -16.24
CA ARG A 174 7.82 8.78 -15.31
C ARG A 174 7.74 10.17 -14.66
N GLY A 175 7.16 10.24 -13.47
CA GLY A 175 7.22 11.40 -12.59
C GLY A 175 6.83 12.74 -13.21
N ARG A 176 7.33 13.86 -12.63
CA ARG A 176 6.99 15.24 -13.02
C ARG A 176 7.26 15.61 -14.49
N ARG A 177 8.07 14.85 -15.22
CA ARG A 177 8.45 15.20 -16.60
C ARG A 177 7.57 14.57 -17.67
N LYS A 178 6.44 13.95 -17.38
CA LYS A 178 5.50 13.34 -18.37
C LYS A 178 6.21 12.66 -19.57
N THR A 179 7.44 12.19 -19.39
CA THR A 179 8.14 11.42 -20.40
C THR A 179 7.63 10.00 -20.33
N SER A 180 6.93 9.56 -21.37
CA SER A 180 6.57 8.16 -21.51
C SER A 180 7.84 7.32 -21.53
N ARG A 181 7.87 6.23 -20.76
CA ARG A 181 8.93 5.24 -20.90
C ARG A 181 8.63 4.45 -22.16
N ASP A 182 9.63 4.33 -23.03
CA ASP A 182 9.57 3.36 -24.11
C ASP A 182 9.55 1.95 -23.53
N ILE A 183 8.42 1.25 -23.69
CA ILE A 183 8.24 -0.13 -23.23
C ILE A 183 8.68 -1.15 -24.28
N THR A 184 9.08 -0.70 -25.47
CA THR A 184 9.53 -1.53 -26.60
C THR A 184 10.62 -2.50 -26.17
N GLY A 185 11.64 -2.01 -25.45
CA GLY A 185 12.73 -2.83 -24.92
C GLY A 185 12.23 -3.87 -23.91
N LEU A 186 11.25 -3.51 -23.07
CA LEU A 186 10.66 -4.46 -22.10
C LEU A 186 9.82 -5.53 -22.77
N ILE A 187 9.04 -5.17 -23.80
CA ILE A 187 8.24 -6.14 -24.57
C ILE A 187 9.19 -7.10 -25.31
N ARG A 188 10.22 -6.58 -25.98
CA ARG A 188 11.24 -7.44 -26.63
C ARG A 188 11.91 -8.38 -25.62
N ALA A 189 12.32 -7.86 -24.46
CA ALA A 189 12.92 -8.68 -23.42
C ALA A 189 11.96 -9.75 -22.90
N ALA A 190 10.67 -9.43 -22.76
CA ALA A 190 9.64 -10.38 -22.33
C ALA A 190 9.28 -11.44 -23.39
N THR A 191 9.51 -11.12 -24.68
CA THR A 191 9.34 -12.08 -25.78
C THR A 191 10.63 -12.82 -26.12
N ASP A 192 11.80 -12.35 -25.66
CA ASP A 192 13.06 -13.09 -25.73
C ASP A 192 13.13 -14.09 -24.57
N GLY A 193 12.87 -15.37 -24.89
CA GLY A 193 12.86 -16.45 -23.91
C GLY A 193 14.19 -16.68 -23.18
N ASN A 194 15.29 -16.07 -23.62
CA ASN A 194 16.57 -16.13 -22.92
C ASN A 194 16.67 -15.14 -21.76
N LEU A 195 16.04 -13.95 -21.90
CA LEU A 195 16.09 -12.89 -20.88
C LEU A 195 15.05 -13.09 -19.78
N LEU A 196 13.83 -13.49 -20.14
CA LEU A 196 12.72 -13.70 -19.22
C LEU A 196 12.05 -15.07 -19.45
N PRO A 197 12.72 -16.16 -19.11
CA PRO A 197 12.29 -17.52 -19.47
C PRO A 197 10.96 -17.93 -18.82
N SER A 198 10.52 -17.26 -17.75
CA SER A 198 9.25 -17.56 -17.10
C SER A 198 8.06 -16.84 -17.76
N VAL A 199 8.26 -15.76 -18.52
CA VAL A 199 7.19 -14.97 -19.13
C VAL A 199 6.74 -15.61 -20.45
N GLU A 200 5.58 -16.23 -20.43
CA GLU A 200 4.99 -16.89 -21.60
C GLU A 200 4.10 -15.97 -22.42
N LYS A 201 3.42 -15.02 -21.78
CA LYS A 201 2.44 -14.12 -22.39
C LYS A 201 2.63 -12.68 -21.92
N VAL A 202 2.41 -11.74 -22.83
CA VAL A 202 2.41 -10.30 -22.55
C VAL A 202 1.05 -9.73 -22.95
N VAL A 203 0.47 -8.93 -22.07
CA VAL A 203 -0.79 -8.21 -22.33
C VAL A 203 -0.50 -6.72 -22.25
N ILE A 204 -0.82 -6.00 -23.31
CA ILE A 204 -0.68 -4.55 -23.34
C ILE A 204 -1.96 -3.93 -22.82
N LEU A 205 -1.86 -3.27 -21.68
CA LEU A 205 -2.93 -2.50 -21.07
C LEU A 205 -2.95 -1.11 -21.70
N ASP A 206 -4.02 -0.82 -22.40
CA ASP A 206 -4.21 0.45 -23.06
C ASP A 206 -5.24 1.27 -22.29
N SER A 207 -4.76 2.14 -21.41
CA SER A 207 -5.62 3.02 -20.61
C SER A 207 -6.09 4.27 -21.37
N MET A 208 -5.61 4.49 -22.59
CA MET A 208 -5.93 5.64 -23.44
C MET A 208 -6.53 5.19 -24.76
N ALA A 209 -7.44 5.96 -25.33
CA ALA A 209 -8.33 5.63 -26.45
C ALA A 209 -7.71 5.09 -27.77
N ALA A 210 -6.39 4.99 -27.87
CA ALA A 210 -5.70 4.30 -28.98
C ALA A 210 -4.32 3.82 -28.54
N PRO A 211 -3.95 2.54 -28.77
CA PRO A 211 -2.59 2.10 -28.56
C PRO A 211 -1.66 2.89 -29.47
N PRO A 212 -0.44 3.25 -29.03
CA PRO A 212 0.58 3.78 -29.91
C PRO A 212 0.76 2.85 -31.12
N GLU A 213 1.15 3.42 -32.24
CA GLU A 213 1.47 2.64 -33.46
C GLU A 213 2.42 1.48 -33.15
N ASP A 214 3.38 1.69 -32.26
CA ASP A 214 4.33 0.68 -31.79
C ASP A 214 3.66 -0.49 -31.07
N ALA A 215 2.68 -0.25 -30.18
CA ALA A 215 1.96 -1.31 -29.49
C ALA A 215 1.13 -2.16 -30.46
N ARG A 216 0.48 -1.55 -31.47
CA ARG A 216 -0.21 -2.24 -32.55
C ARG A 216 0.72 -3.09 -33.39
N MET A 217 1.92 -2.58 -33.65
CA MET A 217 2.95 -3.29 -34.39
C MET A 217 3.40 -4.56 -33.66
N TYR A 218 3.60 -4.51 -32.33
CA TYR A 218 3.99 -5.68 -31.55
C TYR A 218 2.88 -6.74 -31.51
N ILE A 219 1.63 -6.34 -31.34
CA ILE A 219 0.49 -7.26 -31.41
C ILE A 219 0.40 -7.91 -32.79
N ALA A 220 0.71 -7.17 -33.86
CA ALA A 220 0.72 -7.70 -35.22
C ALA A 220 1.89 -8.65 -35.49
N LEU A 221 3.04 -8.47 -34.83
CA LEU A 221 4.23 -9.30 -35.02
C LEU A 221 4.17 -10.63 -34.27
N ASP A 222 3.53 -10.69 -33.11
CA ASP A 222 3.45 -11.91 -32.29
C ASP A 222 2.09 -12.00 -31.55
N GLY A 223 1.02 -12.15 -32.32
CA GLY A 223 -0.35 -12.26 -31.78
C GLY A 223 -0.62 -13.52 -30.94
N GLU A 224 0.31 -14.47 -30.88
CA GLU A 224 0.22 -15.62 -29.97
C GLU A 224 0.72 -15.29 -28.56
N ARG A 225 1.78 -14.47 -28.46
CA ARG A 225 2.40 -14.08 -27.18
C ARG A 225 1.91 -12.74 -26.66
N ILE A 226 1.61 -11.79 -27.55
CA ILE A 226 1.23 -10.42 -27.20
C ILE A 226 -0.24 -10.21 -27.51
N ARG A 227 -1.01 -9.74 -26.53
CA ARG A 227 -2.45 -9.49 -26.64
C ARG A 227 -2.83 -8.11 -26.13
N PRO A 228 -3.87 -7.47 -26.69
CA PRO A 228 -4.45 -6.27 -26.09
C PRO A 228 -5.31 -6.66 -24.87
N PHE A 229 -5.31 -5.82 -23.85
CA PHE A 229 -6.11 -6.04 -22.62
C PHE A 229 -7.61 -6.18 -22.91
N ASP A 230 -8.12 -5.41 -23.86
CA ASP A 230 -9.53 -5.47 -24.27
C ASP A 230 -9.96 -6.88 -24.67
N SER A 231 -9.04 -7.71 -25.20
CA SER A 231 -9.35 -9.10 -25.52
C SER A 231 -9.72 -9.91 -24.29
N LEU A 232 -9.19 -9.56 -23.12
CA LEU A 232 -9.49 -10.22 -21.86
C LEU A 232 -10.85 -9.81 -21.28
N LEU A 233 -11.44 -8.72 -21.76
CA LEU A 233 -12.76 -8.24 -21.35
C LEU A 233 -13.85 -8.54 -22.38
N LYS A 234 -13.47 -9.04 -23.57
CA LYS A 234 -14.44 -9.41 -24.60
C LYS A 234 -15.14 -10.71 -24.26
N TRP A 235 -16.44 -10.66 -24.46
CA TRP A 235 -17.32 -11.81 -24.33
C TRP A 235 -17.60 -12.42 -25.70
N TYR A 236 -17.38 -13.73 -25.85
CA TYR A 236 -17.44 -14.39 -27.18
C TYR A 236 -18.80 -14.99 -27.53
N SER A 237 -19.80 -14.93 -26.65
CA SER A 237 -21.15 -15.43 -26.97
C SER A 237 -22.24 -14.47 -26.48
N ALA A 238 -23.41 -14.55 -27.14
CA ALA A 238 -24.61 -13.81 -26.75
C ALA A 238 -25.33 -14.39 -25.52
N GLU A 239 -24.83 -15.49 -24.95
CA GLU A 239 -25.36 -16.10 -23.75
C GLU A 239 -24.96 -15.26 -22.51
N SER A 240 -25.81 -15.26 -21.50
CA SER A 240 -25.53 -14.51 -20.29
C SER A 240 -24.26 -15.05 -19.59
N ALA A 241 -23.50 -14.17 -18.97
CA ALA A 241 -22.31 -14.56 -18.20
C ALA A 241 -22.63 -15.61 -17.12
N ALA A 242 -23.88 -15.61 -16.61
CA ALA A 242 -24.33 -16.55 -15.59
C ALA A 242 -24.46 -18.00 -16.10
N ASP A 243 -24.59 -18.21 -17.40
CA ASP A 243 -24.82 -19.55 -17.99
C ASP A 243 -23.52 -20.30 -18.33
N MET A 244 -22.35 -19.72 -18.03
CA MET A 244 -21.06 -20.34 -18.33
C MET A 244 -20.58 -21.27 -17.23
N PRO A 245 -20.17 -22.52 -17.55
CA PRO A 245 -19.64 -23.48 -16.58
C PRO A 245 -18.40 -22.96 -15.83
N GLU A 246 -17.57 -22.14 -16.49
CA GLU A 246 -16.36 -21.59 -15.89
C GLU A 246 -16.67 -20.50 -14.87
N ILE A 247 -17.70 -19.70 -15.08
CA ILE A 247 -18.14 -18.72 -14.09
C ILE A 247 -18.78 -19.44 -12.90
N ALA A 248 -19.60 -20.46 -13.15
CA ALA A 248 -20.12 -21.31 -12.08
C ALA A 248 -18.97 -21.96 -11.28
N TYR A 249 -17.91 -22.42 -11.97
CA TYR A 249 -16.71 -22.93 -11.29
C TYR A 249 -16.02 -21.88 -10.40
N LEU A 250 -15.89 -20.64 -10.88
CA LEU A 250 -15.35 -19.55 -10.05
C LEU A 250 -16.19 -19.33 -8.79
N HIS A 251 -17.53 -19.33 -8.94
CA HIS A 251 -18.45 -19.06 -7.84
C HIS A 251 -18.50 -20.19 -6.80
N ASP A 252 -18.55 -21.43 -7.25
CA ASP A 252 -18.83 -22.59 -6.38
C ASP A 252 -17.55 -23.25 -5.85
N VAL A 253 -16.45 -23.15 -6.59
CA VAL A 253 -15.22 -23.87 -6.30
C VAL A 253 -14.05 -22.93 -6.01
N ALA A 254 -13.76 -22.00 -6.92
CA ALA A 254 -12.57 -21.18 -6.81
C ALA A 254 -12.65 -20.15 -5.67
N GLU A 255 -13.86 -19.77 -5.28
CA GLU A 255 -14.14 -18.83 -4.17
C GLU A 255 -14.38 -19.53 -2.82
N ASP A 256 -14.19 -20.85 -2.73
CA ASP A 256 -14.35 -21.61 -1.51
C ASP A 256 -13.37 -21.14 -0.41
N ARG A 257 -13.90 -21.05 0.81
CA ARG A 257 -13.15 -20.66 2.02
C ARG A 257 -11.87 -21.46 2.28
N LYS A 258 -11.80 -22.71 1.81
CA LYS A 258 -10.58 -23.54 1.94
C LYS A 258 -9.36 -22.89 1.30
N TYR A 259 -9.57 -21.99 0.33
CA TYR A 259 -8.51 -21.26 -0.36
C TYR A 259 -8.15 -19.91 0.31
N ALA A 260 -8.85 -19.51 1.38
CA ALA A 260 -8.61 -18.22 2.05
C ALA A 260 -7.15 -17.99 2.48
N ASN A 261 -6.42 -19.06 2.77
CA ASN A 261 -5.01 -19.00 3.16
C ASN A 261 -4.03 -19.18 1.99
N GLU A 262 -4.49 -19.21 0.74
CA GLU A 262 -3.59 -19.22 -0.42
C GLU A 262 -3.03 -17.83 -0.71
N VAL A 263 -1.79 -17.80 -1.19
CA VAL A 263 -1.12 -16.55 -1.60
C VAL A 263 -1.77 -16.03 -2.88
N ILE A 264 -2.22 -14.77 -2.84
CA ILE A 264 -2.81 -14.07 -4.01
C ILE A 264 -2.08 -12.79 -4.37
N ASN A 265 -1.13 -12.37 -3.57
CA ASN A 265 -0.33 -11.19 -3.84
C ASN A 265 1.11 -11.42 -3.41
N MET A 266 2.03 -11.04 -4.27
CA MET A 266 3.46 -11.00 -4.03
C MET A 266 3.95 -9.57 -4.15
N GLN A 267 4.15 -8.93 -3.01
CA GLN A 267 4.46 -7.51 -2.92
C GLN A 267 5.95 -7.27 -2.73
N PHE A 268 6.55 -6.45 -3.58
CA PHE A 268 7.94 -6.03 -3.39
C PHE A 268 8.05 -5.08 -2.21
N THR A 269 8.98 -5.37 -1.28
CA THR A 269 9.25 -4.50 -0.13
C THR A 269 10.44 -3.60 -0.40
N SER A 270 10.40 -2.38 0.11
CA SER A 270 11.52 -1.43 0.02
C SER A 270 12.63 -1.80 1.01
N GLY A 271 13.34 -2.91 0.76
CA GLY A 271 14.50 -3.30 1.56
C GLY A 271 15.70 -2.37 1.32
N THR A 272 16.58 -2.27 2.31
CA THR A 272 17.87 -1.54 2.23
C THR A 272 18.92 -2.28 1.36
N THR A 273 18.58 -3.45 0.82
CA THR A 273 19.45 -4.27 -0.05
C THR A 273 19.19 -3.96 -1.53
N ALA A 274 20.19 -4.25 -2.38
CA ALA A 274 20.13 -3.97 -3.82
C ALA A 274 18.92 -4.59 -4.54
N MET A 275 18.37 -5.71 -4.01
CA MET A 275 17.17 -6.37 -4.53
C MET A 275 16.05 -6.37 -3.47
N PRO A 276 14.86 -5.84 -3.81
CA PRO A 276 13.70 -5.90 -2.92
C PRO A 276 13.29 -7.34 -2.61
N LYS A 277 12.90 -7.60 -1.36
CA LYS A 277 12.28 -8.87 -0.97
C LYS A 277 10.85 -8.93 -1.50
N ILE A 278 10.32 -10.13 -1.67
CA ILE A 278 8.94 -10.34 -2.12
C ILE A 278 8.13 -10.96 -0.98
N SER A 279 7.23 -10.20 -0.40
CA SER A 279 6.32 -10.64 0.66
C SER A 279 5.12 -11.40 0.08
N CYS A 280 4.82 -12.59 0.60
CA CYS A 280 3.71 -13.45 0.15
C CYS A 280 2.48 -13.24 1.02
N LEU A 281 1.41 -12.67 0.46
CA LEU A 281 0.19 -12.29 1.16
C LEU A 281 -1.01 -13.12 0.67
N THR A 282 -1.86 -13.53 1.59
CA THR A 282 -3.02 -14.41 1.33
C THR A 282 -4.32 -13.63 1.18
N HIS A 283 -5.37 -14.29 0.69
CA HIS A 283 -6.73 -13.72 0.72
C HIS A 283 -7.09 -13.28 2.14
N ARG A 284 -6.91 -14.17 3.12
CA ARG A 284 -7.26 -13.91 4.52
C ARG A 284 -6.54 -12.69 5.09
N ASN A 285 -5.26 -12.53 4.77
CA ASN A 285 -4.49 -11.36 5.20
C ASN A 285 -5.10 -10.06 4.64
N LEU A 286 -5.19 -9.98 3.30
CA LEU A 286 -5.54 -8.74 2.59
C LEU A 286 -7.00 -8.35 2.80
N THR A 287 -7.92 -9.33 2.69
CA THR A 287 -9.36 -9.09 2.83
C THR A 287 -9.71 -8.58 4.22
N ASN A 288 -9.19 -9.23 5.27
CA ASN A 288 -9.49 -8.81 6.62
C ASN A 288 -8.81 -7.49 6.99
N ASN A 289 -7.55 -7.30 6.60
CA ASN A 289 -6.86 -6.06 6.91
C ASN A 289 -7.56 -4.88 6.24
N GLY A 290 -7.90 -4.99 4.93
CA GLY A 290 -8.69 -3.98 4.24
C GLY A 290 -10.03 -3.71 4.94
N SER A 291 -10.80 -4.75 5.24
CA SER A 291 -12.12 -4.58 5.89
C SER A 291 -12.02 -3.88 7.26
N LEU A 292 -11.08 -4.28 8.09
CA LEU A 292 -10.89 -3.68 9.42
C LEU A 292 -10.37 -2.24 9.35
N ILE A 293 -9.55 -1.90 8.34
CA ILE A 293 -9.14 -0.51 8.07
C ILE A 293 -10.36 0.34 7.70
N GLY A 294 -11.18 -0.13 6.73
CA GLY A 294 -12.38 0.59 6.30
C GLY A 294 -13.36 0.84 7.44
N GLN A 295 -13.54 -0.15 8.32
CA GLN A 295 -14.34 -0.01 9.54
C GLN A 295 -13.74 1.02 10.51
N ARG A 296 -12.42 0.99 10.75
CA ARG A 296 -11.73 1.95 11.62
C ARG A 296 -11.83 3.39 11.09
N MET A 297 -11.81 3.56 9.77
CA MET A 297 -12.06 4.85 9.12
C MET A 297 -13.53 5.29 9.18
N GLY A 298 -14.45 4.40 9.54
CA GLY A 298 -15.88 4.66 9.49
C GLY A 298 -16.42 4.86 8.08
N ILE A 299 -15.89 4.13 7.09
CA ILE A 299 -16.36 4.18 5.70
C ILE A 299 -17.77 3.62 5.60
N THR A 300 -18.58 4.26 4.78
CA THR A 300 -19.98 3.90 4.51
C THR A 300 -20.23 3.84 2.99
N PRO A 301 -21.35 3.26 2.53
CA PRO A 301 -21.67 3.20 1.11
C PRO A 301 -21.85 4.57 0.42
N THR A 302 -22.01 5.64 1.20
CA THR A 302 -22.12 7.02 0.66
C THR A 302 -20.77 7.71 0.50
N ASP A 303 -19.69 7.11 1.01
CA ASP A 303 -18.37 7.72 0.96
C ASP A 303 -17.70 7.52 -0.42
N LYS A 304 -17.06 8.59 -0.91
CA LYS A 304 -16.20 8.60 -2.09
C LYS A 304 -14.81 9.07 -1.65
N ILE A 305 -13.82 8.20 -1.79
CA ILE A 305 -12.47 8.46 -1.32
C ILE A 305 -11.53 8.68 -2.51
N CYS A 306 -10.99 9.89 -2.62
CA CYS A 306 -9.96 10.19 -3.60
C CYS A 306 -8.62 9.62 -3.13
N ALA A 307 -7.99 8.83 -3.98
CA ALA A 307 -6.77 8.09 -3.65
C ALA A 307 -5.70 8.26 -4.73
N PRO A 308 -4.84 9.28 -4.62
CA PRO A 308 -3.73 9.51 -5.53
C PRO A 308 -2.53 8.58 -5.28
N VAL A 309 -2.63 7.72 -4.27
CA VAL A 309 -1.57 6.77 -3.90
C VAL A 309 -1.43 5.64 -4.92
N PRO A 310 -0.22 5.11 -5.16
CA PRO A 310 0.00 4.16 -6.24
C PRO A 310 -0.61 2.77 -5.96
N MET A 311 -1.29 2.22 -6.97
CA MET A 311 -1.93 0.90 -6.91
C MET A 311 -0.94 -0.27 -6.86
N PHE A 312 0.29 -0.11 -7.32
CA PHE A 312 1.32 -1.16 -7.20
C PHE A 312 1.87 -1.32 -5.78
N HIS A 313 1.45 -0.49 -4.84
CA HIS A 313 1.83 -0.55 -3.43
C HIS A 313 0.64 -0.99 -2.56
N CYS A 314 0.92 -1.60 -1.39
CA CYS A 314 -0.12 -2.02 -0.45
C CYS A 314 -1.03 -0.86 0.01
N PHE A 315 -0.57 0.40 -0.02
CA PHE A 315 -1.43 1.55 0.24
C PHE A 315 -2.58 1.61 -0.77
N GLY A 316 -2.30 1.53 -2.06
CA GLY A 316 -3.35 1.51 -3.09
C GLY A 316 -4.19 0.22 -3.07
N LEU A 317 -3.54 -0.95 -3.01
CA LEU A 317 -4.24 -2.23 -3.09
C LEU A 317 -5.11 -2.53 -1.87
N VAL A 318 -4.66 -2.20 -0.66
CA VAL A 318 -5.32 -2.62 0.58
C VAL A 318 -5.98 -1.44 1.28
N LEU A 319 -5.20 -0.39 1.65
CA LEU A 319 -5.75 0.75 2.39
C LEU A 319 -6.72 1.59 1.53
N THR A 320 -6.63 1.47 0.21
CA THR A 320 -7.57 2.10 -0.71
C THR A 320 -8.60 1.07 -1.19
N ASN A 321 -8.24 0.22 -2.16
CA ASN A 321 -9.22 -0.64 -2.82
C ASN A 321 -9.99 -1.51 -1.84
N LEU A 322 -9.30 -2.37 -1.09
CA LEU A 322 -9.98 -3.32 -0.21
C LEU A 322 -10.65 -2.62 0.97
N ALA A 323 -10.04 -1.57 1.55
CA ALA A 323 -10.63 -0.87 2.68
C ALA A 323 -11.93 -0.16 2.32
N ILE A 324 -11.95 0.54 1.18
CA ILE A 324 -13.12 1.31 0.76
C ILE A 324 -14.21 0.38 0.20
N LEU A 325 -13.82 -0.53 -0.71
CA LEU A 325 -14.77 -1.43 -1.34
C LEU A 325 -15.45 -2.37 -0.34
N SER A 326 -14.74 -2.90 0.65
CA SER A 326 -15.32 -3.81 1.66
C SER A 326 -16.44 -3.17 2.49
N GLN A 327 -16.54 -1.84 2.50
CA GLN A 327 -17.59 -1.09 3.22
C GLN A 327 -18.68 -0.54 2.29
N GLY A 328 -18.67 -0.90 1.00
CA GLY A 328 -19.63 -0.40 0.01
C GLY A 328 -19.33 1.00 -0.53
N GLY A 329 -18.21 1.63 -0.17
CA GLY A 329 -17.81 2.96 -0.62
C GLY A 329 -17.21 2.95 -2.03
N ALA A 330 -16.98 4.14 -2.60
CA ALA A 330 -16.38 4.32 -3.93
C ALA A 330 -14.94 4.82 -3.86
N VAL A 331 -14.07 4.26 -4.70
CA VAL A 331 -12.69 4.73 -4.90
C VAL A 331 -12.63 5.66 -6.11
N VAL A 332 -11.99 6.82 -5.94
CA VAL A 332 -11.82 7.84 -6.99
C VAL A 332 -10.35 7.95 -7.37
N TYR A 333 -10.02 7.65 -8.63
CA TYR A 333 -8.70 7.84 -9.22
C TYR A 333 -8.68 9.13 -10.04
N ALA A 334 -7.96 10.13 -9.55
CA ALA A 334 -7.86 11.44 -10.20
C ALA A 334 -7.00 11.41 -11.47
N SER A 335 -5.92 10.63 -11.45
CA SER A 335 -4.89 10.55 -12.50
C SER A 335 -4.13 9.24 -12.40
N GLU A 336 -3.40 8.90 -13.46
CA GLU A 336 -2.56 7.70 -13.54
C GLU A 336 -1.46 7.67 -12.46
N THR A 337 -0.83 8.80 -12.22
CA THR A 337 0.16 9.02 -11.17
C THR A 337 -0.23 10.25 -10.37
N PHE A 338 0.28 10.40 -9.15
CA PHE A 338 -0.02 11.56 -8.33
C PHE A 338 0.20 12.88 -9.07
N ASP A 339 -0.85 13.68 -9.15
CA ASP A 339 -0.85 15.06 -9.58
C ASP A 339 -1.76 15.87 -8.66
N ALA A 340 -1.19 16.82 -7.90
CA ALA A 340 -1.92 17.54 -6.87
C ALA A 340 -3.11 18.36 -7.42
N ARG A 341 -2.97 18.95 -8.64
CA ARG A 341 -4.04 19.71 -9.28
C ARG A 341 -5.21 18.80 -9.69
N SER A 342 -4.90 17.69 -10.36
CA SER A 342 -5.91 16.70 -10.75
C SER A 342 -6.60 16.09 -9.53
N THR A 343 -5.87 15.88 -8.43
CA THR A 343 -6.43 15.38 -7.17
C THR A 343 -7.47 16.35 -6.60
N LEU A 344 -7.12 17.63 -6.43
CA LEU A 344 -8.06 18.66 -5.93
C LEU A 344 -9.24 18.87 -6.88
N GLN A 345 -9.03 18.78 -8.19
CA GLN A 345 -10.09 18.83 -9.18
C GLN A 345 -11.05 17.65 -9.04
N ALA A 346 -10.53 16.42 -8.92
CA ALA A 346 -11.34 15.21 -8.74
C ALA A 346 -12.14 15.25 -7.43
N VAL A 347 -11.53 15.72 -6.33
CA VAL A 347 -12.21 15.94 -5.05
C VAL A 347 -13.44 16.81 -5.25
N ARG A 348 -13.30 17.93 -5.95
CA ARG A 348 -14.37 18.90 -6.19
C ARG A 348 -15.44 18.32 -7.14
N THR A 349 -15.05 17.77 -8.30
CA THR A 349 -16.00 17.33 -9.33
C THR A 349 -16.79 16.10 -8.91
N GLU A 350 -16.15 15.18 -8.17
CA GLU A 350 -16.78 13.97 -7.68
C GLU A 350 -17.44 14.14 -6.30
N GLN A 351 -17.28 15.32 -5.67
CA GLN A 351 -17.76 15.57 -4.32
C GLN A 351 -17.24 14.51 -3.33
N CYS A 352 -15.93 14.31 -3.30
CA CYS A 352 -15.31 13.32 -2.45
C CYS A 352 -15.52 13.64 -0.96
N THR A 353 -15.74 12.61 -0.16
CA THR A 353 -15.88 12.70 1.30
C THR A 353 -14.59 12.38 2.02
N GLY A 354 -13.58 11.90 1.30
CA GLY A 354 -12.28 11.63 1.87
C GLY A 354 -11.15 11.73 0.86
N LEU A 355 -9.95 11.92 1.40
CA LEU A 355 -8.70 12.04 0.66
C LEU A 355 -7.60 11.25 1.37
N GLN A 356 -6.89 10.42 0.63
CA GLN A 356 -5.75 9.66 1.14
C GLN A 356 -4.44 10.20 0.56
N GLY A 357 -3.36 10.09 1.32
CA GLY A 357 -2.06 10.52 0.83
C GLY A 357 -0.91 10.20 1.77
N VAL A 358 0.29 10.48 1.29
CA VAL A 358 1.48 10.60 2.13
C VAL A 358 1.75 12.09 2.41
N PRO A 359 2.51 12.46 3.45
CA PRO A 359 2.72 13.87 3.80
C PRO A 359 3.19 14.76 2.65
N THR A 360 4.04 14.22 1.77
CA THR A 360 4.54 14.96 0.59
C THR A 360 3.47 15.25 -0.45
N MET A 361 2.43 14.41 -0.56
CA MET A 361 1.27 14.66 -1.43
C MET A 361 0.40 15.76 -0.85
N PHE A 362 0.06 15.67 0.43
CA PHE A 362 -0.70 16.70 1.13
C PHE A 362 0.01 18.07 1.10
N SER A 363 1.34 18.10 1.30
CA SER A 363 2.11 19.34 1.15
C SER A 363 1.95 19.95 -0.23
N ALA A 364 2.07 19.16 -1.30
CA ALA A 364 1.92 19.64 -2.66
C ALA A 364 0.49 20.14 -2.98
N GLU A 365 -0.52 19.52 -2.40
CA GLU A 365 -1.92 19.94 -2.52
C GLU A 365 -2.17 21.27 -1.80
N LEU A 366 -1.65 21.43 -0.58
CA LEU A 366 -1.76 22.65 0.22
C LEU A 366 -1.02 23.86 -0.37
N GLU A 367 -0.03 23.64 -1.24
CA GLU A 367 0.67 24.71 -1.96
C GLU A 367 -0.13 25.28 -3.14
N LEU A 368 -1.15 24.56 -3.65
CA LEU A 368 -1.97 25.00 -4.78
C LEU A 368 -3.08 25.98 -4.35
N LYS A 369 -2.69 27.16 -3.85
CA LYS A 369 -3.61 28.17 -3.31
C LYS A 369 -4.71 28.56 -4.31
N ASP A 370 -4.43 28.57 -5.61
CA ASP A 370 -5.40 28.91 -6.65
C ASP A 370 -6.48 27.83 -6.83
N GLU A 371 -6.12 26.56 -6.67
CA GLU A 371 -7.09 25.45 -6.73
C GLU A 371 -7.94 25.41 -5.43
N LEU A 372 -7.31 25.63 -4.28
CA LEU A 372 -8.00 25.64 -2.99
C LEU A 372 -9.05 26.76 -2.90
N LYS A 373 -8.77 27.95 -3.46
CA LYS A 373 -9.74 29.08 -3.51
C LYS A 373 -11.00 28.77 -4.31
N LYS A 374 -11.00 27.76 -5.18
CA LYS A 374 -12.18 27.37 -5.96
C LYS A 374 -13.24 26.66 -5.11
N GLY A 375 -12.93 26.25 -3.88
CA GLY A 375 -13.82 25.50 -3.00
C GLY A 375 -14.14 24.10 -3.51
N GLY A 376 -15.23 23.50 -3.02
CA GLY A 376 -15.70 22.18 -3.44
C GLY A 376 -15.03 21.01 -2.71
N HIS A 377 -14.39 21.28 -1.59
CA HIS A 377 -13.78 20.30 -0.67
C HIS A 377 -14.45 20.26 0.71
N GLU A 378 -15.62 20.90 0.82
CA GLU A 378 -16.36 21.02 2.09
C GLU A 378 -16.92 19.70 2.59
N LEU A 379 -17.05 18.70 1.69
CA LEU A 379 -17.49 17.35 2.05
C LEU A 379 -16.34 16.44 2.55
N LEU A 380 -15.10 16.86 2.37
CA LEU A 380 -13.97 16.11 2.90
C LEU A 380 -14.04 16.07 4.43
N ARG A 381 -13.75 14.94 5.01
CA ARG A 381 -13.63 14.71 6.46
C ARG A 381 -12.69 13.56 6.79
N LYS A 382 -12.69 12.51 5.97
CA LYS A 382 -12.01 11.22 6.20
C LYS A 382 -10.75 11.07 5.36
N GLY A 383 -9.93 10.12 5.74
CA GLY A 383 -8.77 9.70 4.95
C GLY A 383 -7.75 8.95 5.78
N ILE A 384 -6.70 8.55 5.12
CA ILE A 384 -5.49 7.99 5.75
C ILE A 384 -4.31 8.83 5.33
N ALA A 385 -3.50 9.19 6.33
CA ALA A 385 -2.15 9.62 6.10
C ALA A 385 -1.18 8.55 6.62
N ALA A 386 -0.29 8.09 5.77
CA ALA A 386 0.62 7.01 6.10
C ALA A 386 2.01 7.16 5.46
N GLY A 387 2.93 6.31 5.88
CA GLY A 387 4.27 6.25 5.28
C GLY A 387 5.34 6.93 6.08
N THR A 388 5.05 8.05 6.72
CA THR A 388 5.90 8.78 7.67
C THR A 388 5.00 9.51 8.67
N SER A 389 5.58 10.03 9.77
CA SER A 389 4.85 10.89 10.71
C SER A 389 4.34 12.16 10.01
N ILE A 390 3.19 12.66 10.47
CA ILE A 390 2.64 13.95 10.03
C ILE A 390 2.89 14.97 11.14
N PRO A 391 3.55 16.11 10.84
CA PRO A 391 3.69 17.20 11.79
C PRO A 391 2.32 17.78 12.19
N VAL A 392 2.22 18.25 13.45
CA VAL A 392 0.98 18.86 13.99
C VAL A 392 0.53 20.04 13.14
N GLU A 393 1.47 20.86 12.68
CA GLU A 393 1.21 22.02 11.83
C GLU A 393 0.59 21.64 10.49
N MET A 394 1.07 20.55 9.88
CA MET A 394 0.48 20.03 8.64
C MET A 394 -0.92 19.49 8.89
N MET A 395 -1.14 18.76 9.99
CA MET A 395 -2.46 18.25 10.37
C MET A 395 -3.46 19.40 10.57
N ASN A 396 -3.07 20.46 11.28
CA ASN A 396 -3.89 21.66 11.45
C ASN A 396 -4.26 22.29 10.11
N ARG A 397 -3.29 22.46 9.22
CA ARG A 397 -3.53 23.00 7.87
C ARG A 397 -4.48 22.11 7.05
N LEU A 398 -4.38 20.79 7.16
CA LEU A 398 -5.30 19.85 6.48
C LEU A 398 -6.73 19.95 7.01
N ILE A 399 -6.89 20.12 8.32
CA ILE A 399 -8.20 20.34 8.95
C ILE A 399 -8.78 21.69 8.52
N GLU A 400 -8.02 22.77 8.65
CA GLU A 400 -8.47 24.13 8.37
C GLU A 400 -8.75 24.38 6.89
N THR A 401 -7.91 23.83 6.00
CA THR A 401 -7.96 24.10 4.56
C THR A 401 -8.79 23.10 3.78
N LEU A 402 -8.73 21.81 4.15
CA LEU A 402 -9.36 20.69 3.44
C LEU A 402 -10.44 19.99 4.28
N ASN A 403 -10.77 20.49 5.45
CA ASN A 403 -11.79 19.92 6.34
C ASN A 403 -11.57 18.44 6.73
N LEU A 404 -10.31 17.97 6.74
CA LEU A 404 -9.93 16.57 7.03
C LEU A 404 -9.84 16.31 8.55
N ASP A 405 -10.92 16.60 9.27
CA ASP A 405 -10.99 16.50 10.73
C ASP A 405 -10.98 15.06 11.27
N GLN A 406 -11.32 14.07 10.43
CA GLN A 406 -11.31 12.63 10.73
C GLN A 406 -10.17 11.89 10.02
N LEU A 407 -9.09 12.59 9.65
CA LEU A 407 -7.93 11.97 9.05
C LEU A 407 -7.26 11.03 10.06
N THR A 408 -7.03 9.78 9.67
CA THR A 408 -6.42 8.75 10.52
C THR A 408 -4.97 8.49 10.11
N ILE A 409 -4.16 8.11 11.09
CA ILE A 409 -2.76 7.72 10.92
C ILE A 409 -2.67 6.22 11.10
N CYS A 410 -1.87 5.53 10.30
CA CYS A 410 -1.66 4.10 10.46
C CYS A 410 -0.17 3.72 10.39
N TYR A 411 0.15 2.63 11.06
CA TYR A 411 1.46 2.01 11.09
C TYR A 411 1.39 0.55 10.69
N GLY A 412 2.40 0.15 9.97
CA GLY A 412 2.63 -1.22 9.57
C GLY A 412 3.59 -1.31 8.39
N MET A 413 3.72 -2.50 7.86
CA MET A 413 4.64 -2.83 6.78
C MET A 413 3.99 -3.83 5.83
N THR A 414 4.53 -3.98 4.62
CA THR A 414 3.99 -4.92 3.64
C THR A 414 3.79 -6.31 4.24
N GLU A 415 4.73 -6.74 5.08
CA GLU A 415 4.75 -8.03 5.76
C GLU A 415 3.62 -8.21 6.80
N THR A 416 2.93 -7.12 7.17
CA THR A 416 1.76 -7.13 8.07
C THR A 416 0.44 -6.75 7.38
N SER A 417 0.36 -6.79 6.05
CA SER A 417 -0.82 -6.82 5.17
C SER A 417 -1.70 -5.55 5.02
N PRO A 418 -1.34 -4.28 5.24
CA PRO A 418 -0.10 -3.85 5.88
C PRO A 418 -0.27 -3.23 7.27
N VAL A 419 -1.51 -2.99 7.80
CA VAL A 419 -1.75 -2.17 8.99
C VAL A 419 -1.87 -3.01 10.25
N SER A 420 -1.03 -2.69 11.24
CA SER A 420 -1.05 -3.30 12.57
C SER A 420 -1.55 -2.36 13.67
N PHE A 421 -1.32 -1.05 13.52
CA PHE A 421 -1.83 0.00 14.41
C PHE A 421 -2.49 1.11 13.61
N MET A 422 -3.52 1.73 14.17
CA MET A 422 -4.22 2.82 13.50
C MET A 422 -4.92 3.70 14.54
N THR A 423 -4.87 5.02 14.34
CA THR A 423 -5.67 5.97 15.12
C THR A 423 -7.15 5.84 14.76
N ALA A 424 -8.03 6.24 15.65
CA ALA A 424 -9.46 6.35 15.39
C ALA A 424 -9.83 7.79 14.98
N PRO A 425 -10.91 7.99 14.18
CA PRO A 425 -11.40 9.34 13.86
C PRO A 425 -11.72 10.19 15.08
N GLY A 426 -12.11 9.57 16.20
CA GLY A 426 -12.42 10.26 17.46
C GLY A 426 -11.22 10.52 18.39
N ASP A 427 -10.01 10.08 18.01
CA ASP A 427 -8.80 10.38 18.79
C ASP A 427 -8.50 11.89 18.77
N THR A 428 -7.97 12.40 19.88
CA THR A 428 -7.54 13.79 19.96
C THR A 428 -6.46 14.09 18.91
N LEU A 429 -6.34 15.35 18.52
CA LEU A 429 -5.32 15.80 17.57
C LEU A 429 -3.91 15.39 18.03
N GLU A 430 -3.61 15.55 19.32
CA GLU A 430 -2.34 15.14 19.92
C GLU A 430 -2.08 13.64 19.70
N ARG A 431 -3.05 12.76 20.02
CA ARG A 431 -2.95 11.31 19.81
C ARG A 431 -2.69 10.96 18.35
N ARG A 432 -3.39 11.62 17.42
CA ARG A 432 -3.20 11.39 15.97
C ARG A 432 -1.86 11.87 15.44
N CYS A 433 -1.27 12.91 16.02
CA CYS A 433 0.03 13.43 15.58
C CYS A 433 1.22 12.76 16.25
N GLU A 434 1.09 12.39 17.54
CA GLU A 434 2.20 11.85 18.31
C GLU A 434 2.29 10.32 18.31
N THR A 435 1.19 9.63 17.97
CA THR A 435 1.11 8.18 17.99
C THR A 435 0.61 7.63 16.66
N VAL A 436 0.76 6.33 16.48
CA VAL A 436 0.15 5.59 15.37
C VAL A 436 -1.15 4.89 15.79
N GLY A 437 -1.72 5.32 16.91
CA GLY A 437 -2.97 4.80 17.45
C GLY A 437 -2.81 3.51 18.24
N THR A 438 -3.88 2.73 18.26
CA THR A 438 -3.99 1.46 18.99
C THR A 438 -3.92 0.27 18.03
N VAL A 439 -3.63 -0.91 18.58
CA VAL A 439 -3.57 -2.16 17.83
C VAL A 439 -4.87 -2.46 17.10
N MET A 440 -4.76 -3.00 15.88
CA MET A 440 -5.93 -3.42 15.10
C MET A 440 -6.60 -4.68 15.67
N PRO A 441 -7.88 -4.91 15.41
CA PRO A 441 -8.55 -6.16 15.82
C PRO A 441 -7.81 -7.41 15.35
N HIS A 442 -7.87 -8.50 16.10
CA HIS A 442 -7.21 -9.79 15.84
C HIS A 442 -5.68 -9.71 15.65
N THR A 443 -5.08 -8.63 16.14
CA THR A 443 -3.64 -8.38 16.08
C THR A 443 -3.09 -8.30 17.51
N GLU A 444 -1.94 -8.85 17.73
CA GLU A 444 -1.22 -8.76 18.99
C GLU A 444 0.13 -8.07 18.78
N ALA A 445 0.52 -7.22 19.71
CA ALA A 445 1.77 -6.48 19.62
C ALA A 445 2.49 -6.41 20.95
N LYS A 446 3.81 -6.44 20.89
CA LYS A 446 4.71 -6.22 22.03
C LYS A 446 5.78 -5.21 21.68
N VAL A 447 6.31 -4.53 22.68
CA VAL A 447 7.60 -3.84 22.62
C VAL A 447 8.57 -4.63 23.48
N ILE A 448 9.64 -5.12 22.84
CA ILE A 448 10.64 -6.00 23.49
C ILE A 448 12.04 -5.36 23.49
N ALA A 449 12.96 -5.90 24.26
CA ALA A 449 14.36 -5.47 24.20
C ALA A 449 14.93 -5.68 22.79
N PRO A 450 15.57 -4.67 22.16
CA PRO A 450 16.15 -4.82 20.84
C PRO A 450 17.25 -5.89 20.86
N ASN A 451 17.21 -6.82 19.90
CA ASN A 451 18.29 -7.78 19.70
C ASN A 451 18.89 -7.57 18.29
N MET A 452 20.10 -7.00 18.26
CA MET A 452 20.83 -6.75 17.01
C MET A 452 21.76 -7.90 16.62
N GLU A 453 22.02 -8.83 17.54
CA GLU A 453 22.91 -9.97 17.34
C GLU A 453 22.12 -11.18 16.81
N PRO A 454 22.74 -12.04 15.98
CA PRO A 454 22.16 -13.32 15.60
C PRO A 454 21.95 -14.23 16.81
N GLY A 455 20.74 -14.74 17.00
CA GLY A 455 20.46 -15.66 18.10
C GLY A 455 18.99 -15.68 18.52
N PRO A 456 18.66 -16.39 19.60
CA PRO A 456 17.32 -16.43 20.15
C PRO A 456 16.83 -15.02 20.54
N VAL A 457 15.60 -14.71 20.22
CA VAL A 457 14.96 -13.43 20.56
C VAL A 457 14.18 -13.60 21.86
N ASP A 458 14.47 -12.75 22.84
CA ASP A 458 13.66 -12.67 24.06
C ASP A 458 12.35 -11.92 23.75
N LEU A 459 11.22 -12.63 23.81
CA LEU A 459 9.90 -12.07 23.53
C LEU A 459 9.23 -11.47 24.77
N THR A 460 9.96 -11.30 25.87
CA THR A 460 9.45 -10.68 27.09
C THR A 460 9.13 -9.20 26.85
N PRO A 461 7.87 -8.77 27.08
CA PRO A 461 7.50 -7.38 26.86
C PRO A 461 8.15 -6.46 27.90
N LEU A 462 8.62 -5.31 27.45
CA LEU A 462 9.16 -4.26 28.31
C LEU A 462 8.03 -3.58 29.10
N PRO A 463 8.35 -2.93 30.24
CA PRO A 463 7.42 -2.02 30.91
C PRO A 463 6.94 -0.92 29.96
N VAL A 464 5.69 -0.43 30.16
CA VAL A 464 5.18 0.74 29.43
C VAL A 464 6.11 1.93 29.58
N GLY A 465 6.19 2.77 28.55
CA GLY A 465 7.10 3.93 28.52
C GLY A 465 8.56 3.59 28.23
N LYS A 466 8.94 2.32 28.05
CA LYS A 466 10.29 1.92 27.63
C LYS A 466 10.34 1.72 26.12
N LYS A 467 11.37 2.31 25.48
CA LYS A 467 11.66 2.12 24.06
C LYS A 467 12.18 0.69 23.81
N GLY A 468 11.76 0.09 22.70
CA GLY A 468 12.23 -1.23 22.28
C GLY A 468 11.73 -1.60 20.88
N GLU A 469 12.08 -2.80 20.41
CA GLU A 469 11.64 -3.31 19.11
C GLU A 469 10.15 -3.66 19.16
N ILE A 470 9.41 -3.16 18.14
CA ILE A 470 8.00 -3.51 17.95
C ILE A 470 7.93 -4.88 17.27
N ILE A 471 7.19 -5.82 17.88
CA ILE A 471 6.90 -7.12 17.27
C ILE A 471 5.40 -7.34 17.18
N ILE A 472 4.97 -7.99 16.09
CA ILE A 472 3.55 -8.15 15.73
C ILE A 472 3.23 -9.62 15.52
N SER A 473 2.04 -10.05 15.97
CA SER A 473 1.48 -11.38 15.73
C SER A 473 0.01 -11.27 15.32
N GLY A 474 -0.49 -12.25 14.59
CA GLY A 474 -1.89 -12.35 14.21
C GLY A 474 -2.13 -12.77 12.76
N TYR A 475 -3.40 -12.73 12.34
CA TYR A 475 -3.83 -13.13 10.98
C TYR A 475 -3.15 -12.34 9.86
N LEU A 476 -2.68 -11.13 10.15
CA LEU A 476 -2.14 -10.17 9.19
C LEU A 476 -0.72 -10.51 8.70
N LEU A 477 -0.03 -11.45 9.35
CA LEU A 477 1.35 -11.79 8.99
C LEU A 477 1.43 -12.47 7.63
N GLN A 478 2.41 -12.06 6.83
CA GLN A 478 2.76 -12.73 5.57
C GLN A 478 3.03 -14.23 5.77
N LYS A 479 2.94 -15.02 4.72
CA LYS A 479 3.40 -16.43 4.76
C LYS A 479 4.92 -16.57 4.80
N GLY A 480 5.63 -15.53 4.41
CA GLY A 480 7.08 -15.47 4.32
C GLY A 480 7.54 -14.74 3.07
N TYR A 481 8.84 -14.65 2.89
CA TYR A 481 9.45 -14.07 1.70
C TYR A 481 9.63 -15.13 0.62
N HIS A 482 9.17 -14.83 -0.59
CA HIS A 482 9.30 -15.74 -1.74
C HIS A 482 10.76 -16.11 -1.99
N ASN A 483 11.05 -17.41 -2.13
CA ASN A 483 12.39 -17.95 -2.35
C ASN A 483 13.48 -17.49 -1.36
N SER A 484 13.10 -17.03 -0.15
CA SER A 484 14.03 -16.52 0.86
C SER A 484 13.73 -17.06 2.25
N PRO A 485 13.89 -18.37 2.50
CA PRO A 485 13.58 -18.99 3.79
C PRO A 485 14.43 -18.44 4.95
N SER A 486 15.72 -18.13 4.71
CA SER A 486 16.58 -17.54 5.74
C SER A 486 16.08 -16.18 6.19
N LYS A 487 15.67 -15.31 5.25
CA LYS A 487 15.10 -13.99 5.57
C LYS A 487 13.74 -14.09 6.23
N THR A 488 12.97 -15.11 5.89
CA THR A 488 11.71 -15.40 6.58
C THR A 488 11.98 -15.76 8.04
N PHE A 489 12.93 -16.67 8.28
CA PHE A 489 13.28 -17.10 9.63
C PHE A 489 13.89 -15.98 10.49
N GLU A 490 14.69 -15.08 9.90
CA GLU A 490 15.22 -13.89 10.60
C GLU A 490 14.11 -12.93 11.05
N ALA A 491 13.07 -12.76 10.22
CA ALA A 491 12.01 -11.78 10.47
C ALA A 491 10.84 -12.37 11.27
N MET A 492 10.57 -13.67 11.14
CA MET A 492 9.41 -14.35 11.73
C MET A 492 9.88 -15.37 12.75
N VAL A 493 9.65 -15.07 14.04
CA VAL A 493 10.13 -15.86 15.16
C VAL A 493 8.96 -16.62 15.80
N ALA A 494 9.12 -17.94 15.99
CA ALA A 494 8.13 -18.73 16.71
C ALA A 494 8.13 -18.37 18.22
N ASP A 495 6.96 -18.35 18.83
CA ASP A 495 6.83 -18.14 20.27
C ASP A 495 7.31 -19.42 21.00
N PRO A 496 8.29 -19.34 21.90
CA PRO A 496 8.77 -20.52 22.63
C PRO A 496 7.70 -21.22 23.48
N ALA A 497 6.70 -20.47 23.95
CA ALA A 497 5.60 -21.01 24.75
C ALA A 497 4.47 -21.61 23.89
N ASN A 498 4.36 -21.20 22.63
CA ASN A 498 3.38 -21.68 21.65
C ASN A 498 3.98 -21.67 20.24
N PRO A 499 4.63 -22.75 19.78
CA PRO A 499 5.33 -22.80 18.49
C PRO A 499 4.45 -22.54 17.26
N GLU A 500 3.14 -22.67 17.36
CA GLU A 500 2.19 -22.30 16.29
C GLU A 500 2.01 -20.78 16.16
N LYS A 501 2.34 -20.04 17.20
CA LYS A 501 2.28 -18.58 17.23
C LYS A 501 3.59 -17.99 16.71
N VAL A 502 3.46 -17.10 15.75
CA VAL A 502 4.61 -16.45 15.11
C VAL A 502 4.57 -14.95 15.39
N TRP A 503 5.74 -14.39 15.67
CA TRP A 503 5.97 -12.97 15.84
C TRP A 503 6.80 -12.42 14.68
N MET A 504 6.31 -11.37 14.04
CA MET A 504 7.06 -10.60 13.05
C MET A 504 7.90 -9.54 13.77
N ARG A 505 9.19 -9.56 13.57
CA ARG A 505 10.12 -8.50 13.96
C ARG A 505 10.05 -7.37 12.93
N THR A 506 9.64 -6.19 13.35
CA THR A 506 9.47 -5.07 12.41
C THR A 506 10.78 -4.36 12.08
N GLY A 507 11.77 -4.44 12.98
CA GLY A 507 12.99 -3.66 12.92
C GLY A 507 12.76 -2.18 13.20
N ASP A 508 11.54 -1.80 13.59
CA ASP A 508 11.18 -0.46 14.03
C ASP A 508 11.19 -0.40 15.56
N GLU A 509 11.66 0.71 16.12
CA GLU A 509 11.62 0.99 17.54
C GLU A 509 10.39 1.81 17.87
N GLY A 510 9.81 1.56 19.05
CA GLY A 510 8.68 2.32 19.55
C GLY A 510 8.54 2.25 21.05
N VAL A 511 7.59 3.02 21.55
CA VAL A 511 7.20 3.06 22.96
C VAL A 511 5.68 3.00 23.05
N MET A 512 5.19 2.21 23.99
CA MET A 512 3.76 2.05 24.26
C MET A 512 3.39 2.73 25.57
N ASP A 513 2.28 3.45 25.60
CA ASP A 513 1.74 4.05 26.81
C ASP A 513 0.80 3.09 27.58
N GLU A 514 0.34 3.53 28.75
CA GLU A 514 -0.57 2.77 29.62
C GLU A 514 -1.97 2.57 29.02
N PHE A 515 -2.30 3.29 27.95
CA PHE A 515 -3.56 3.16 27.19
C PHE A 515 -3.41 2.30 25.94
N GLY A 516 -2.21 1.75 25.66
CA GLY A 516 -1.94 0.92 24.49
C GLY A 516 -1.72 1.69 23.19
N TYR A 517 -1.55 3.02 23.24
CA TYR A 517 -1.12 3.79 22.08
C TYR A 517 0.37 3.59 21.83
N LEU A 518 0.71 3.39 20.56
CA LEU A 518 2.10 3.18 20.13
C LEU A 518 2.65 4.46 19.50
N LYS A 519 3.82 4.88 19.96
CA LYS A 519 4.65 5.92 19.33
C LYS A 519 5.86 5.26 18.70
N VAL A 520 6.00 5.38 17.37
CA VAL A 520 7.19 4.91 16.65
C VAL A 520 8.30 5.94 16.81
N THR A 521 9.47 5.52 17.27
CA THR A 521 10.62 6.41 17.53
C THR A 521 11.66 6.37 16.42
N GLY A 522 11.68 5.31 15.59
CA GLY A 522 12.57 5.23 14.45
C GLY A 522 12.80 3.80 13.98
N ARG A 523 13.79 3.63 13.10
CA ARG A 523 14.27 2.31 12.70
C ARG A 523 15.54 1.96 13.46
N LEU A 524 15.62 0.75 13.96
CA LEU A 524 16.80 0.25 14.66
C LEU A 524 18.07 0.36 13.79
N LYS A 525 17.96 0.11 12.47
CA LYS A 525 19.08 0.20 11.52
C LYS A 525 19.47 1.63 11.11
N ASP A 526 18.60 2.60 11.35
CA ASP A 526 18.84 4.02 11.02
C ASP A 526 19.37 4.80 12.24
N LEU A 527 19.49 4.14 13.38
CA LEU A 527 20.00 4.74 14.62
C LEU A 527 21.42 5.26 14.39
N ILE A 528 21.68 6.50 14.80
CA ILE A 528 22.99 7.13 14.73
C ILE A 528 23.68 6.92 16.07
N ILE A 529 24.82 6.22 16.07
CA ILE A 529 25.59 5.95 17.28
C ILE A 529 26.73 6.96 17.38
N ARG A 530 26.51 8.03 18.14
CA ARG A 530 27.46 9.11 18.29
C ARG A 530 28.08 9.11 19.69
N GLY A 531 29.34 8.67 19.81
CA GLY A 531 30.05 8.65 21.08
C GLY A 531 29.41 7.78 22.16
N GLY A 532 28.67 6.71 21.75
CA GLY A 532 27.92 5.82 22.63
C GLY A 532 26.47 6.25 22.86
N GLU A 533 26.07 7.44 22.43
CA GLU A 533 24.68 7.92 22.49
C GLU A 533 23.89 7.46 21.27
N ASN A 534 22.69 6.95 21.50
CA ASN A 534 21.76 6.52 20.47
C ASN A 534 20.86 7.69 20.04
N ILE A 535 21.07 8.21 18.85
CA ILE A 535 20.33 9.34 18.29
C ILE A 535 19.34 8.82 17.23
N HIS A 536 18.06 9.11 17.42
CA HIS A 536 17.02 8.78 16.47
C HIS A 536 16.87 9.90 15.44
N PRO A 537 17.14 9.65 14.15
CA PRO A 537 16.95 10.65 13.08
C PRO A 537 15.58 11.32 13.10
N LEU A 538 14.53 10.56 13.39
CA LEU A 538 13.16 11.04 13.42
C LEU A 538 12.93 12.13 14.48
N GLU A 539 13.62 12.09 15.62
CA GLU A 539 13.48 13.13 16.66
C GLU A 539 13.99 14.48 16.14
N ILE A 540 15.10 14.47 15.42
CA ILE A 540 15.67 15.69 14.82
C ILE A 540 14.80 16.15 13.65
N GLU A 541 14.33 15.22 12.79
CA GLU A 541 13.44 15.52 11.68
C GLU A 541 12.15 16.21 12.17
N ASN A 542 11.54 15.69 13.23
CA ASN A 542 10.33 16.27 13.84
C ASN A 542 10.57 17.69 14.41
N VAL A 543 11.74 17.98 14.92
CA VAL A 543 12.10 19.34 15.37
C VAL A 543 12.31 20.24 14.15
N LEU A 544 13.05 19.79 13.14
CA LEU A 544 13.29 20.56 11.93
C LEU A 544 11.99 20.94 11.21
N PHE A 545 10.98 20.07 11.20
CA PHE A 545 9.66 20.38 10.64
C PHE A 545 8.92 21.52 11.36
N LYS A 546 9.24 21.84 12.61
CA LYS A 546 8.67 22.98 13.33
C LYS A 546 9.29 24.32 12.91
N HIS A 547 10.40 24.29 12.18
CA HIS A 547 11.04 25.51 11.70
C HIS A 547 10.26 26.12 10.52
N PRO A 548 9.86 27.41 10.57
CA PRO A 548 8.96 28.01 9.59
C PRO A 548 9.43 27.98 8.13
N ALA A 549 10.73 27.88 7.89
CA ALA A 549 11.30 27.82 6.55
C ALA A 549 11.40 26.38 6.01
N VAL A 550 11.22 25.35 6.83
CA VAL A 550 11.48 23.94 6.45
C VAL A 550 10.23 23.27 5.91
N SER A 551 10.27 22.87 4.65
CA SER A 551 9.22 22.09 4.00
C SER A 551 9.38 20.59 4.22
N GLN A 552 10.62 20.07 4.10
CA GLN A 552 10.96 18.68 4.35
C GLN A 552 12.36 18.58 4.95
N ALA A 553 12.58 17.59 5.82
CA ALA A 553 13.88 17.28 6.37
C ALA A 553 14.12 15.77 6.42
N SER A 554 15.37 15.36 6.25
CA SER A 554 15.79 13.98 6.44
C SER A 554 17.19 13.93 7.04
N VAL A 555 17.35 13.10 8.07
CA VAL A 555 18.57 13.00 8.87
C VAL A 555 19.18 11.62 8.72
N VAL A 556 20.51 11.56 8.56
CA VAL A 556 21.28 10.33 8.42
C VAL A 556 22.55 10.38 9.26
N GLY A 557 23.05 9.21 9.69
CA GLY A 557 24.36 9.07 10.29
C GLY A 557 25.45 8.98 9.23
N VAL A 558 26.56 9.69 9.45
CA VAL A 558 27.77 9.61 8.61
C VAL A 558 28.96 9.30 9.49
N PRO A 559 30.03 8.62 8.99
CA PRO A 559 31.21 8.32 9.77
C PRO A 559 31.87 9.58 10.35
N ASP A 560 32.29 9.49 11.62
CA ASP A 560 33.03 10.54 12.30
C ASP A 560 34.25 9.95 13.03
N PRO A 561 35.47 10.45 12.79
CA PRO A 561 36.70 9.88 13.38
C PRO A 561 36.73 9.93 14.90
N LYS A 562 36.02 10.89 15.52
CA LYS A 562 36.04 11.10 16.97
C LYS A 562 34.92 10.38 17.68
N TYR A 563 33.72 10.38 17.10
CA TYR A 563 32.51 9.91 17.77
C TYR A 563 31.91 8.65 17.16
N GLY A 564 32.57 8.04 16.15
CA GLY A 564 32.03 6.91 15.39
C GLY A 564 31.08 7.37 14.29
N GLU A 565 29.98 8.02 14.63
CA GLU A 565 29.09 8.68 13.69
C GLU A 565 28.81 10.15 14.09
N ALA A 566 28.44 10.94 13.08
CA ALA A 566 27.93 12.30 13.21
C ALA A 566 26.57 12.43 12.56
N VAL A 567 25.77 13.36 13.04
CA VAL A 567 24.47 13.70 12.49
C VAL A 567 24.64 14.57 11.24
N ALA A 568 23.97 14.20 10.14
CA ALA A 568 23.90 14.96 8.90
C ALA A 568 22.43 15.19 8.51
N ALA A 569 22.05 16.44 8.27
CA ALA A 569 20.70 16.85 7.93
C ALA A 569 20.62 17.36 6.50
N PHE A 570 19.66 16.85 5.73
CA PHE A 570 19.25 17.39 4.44
C PHE A 570 17.92 18.12 4.63
N ILE A 571 17.80 19.33 4.11
CA ILE A 571 16.65 20.21 4.33
C ILE A 571 16.16 20.77 2.99
N GLN A 572 14.87 20.63 2.76
CA GLN A 572 14.15 21.32 1.68
C GLN A 572 13.37 22.48 2.30
N LEU A 573 13.53 23.66 1.75
CA LEU A 573 12.83 24.87 2.19
C LEU A 573 11.47 25.02 1.47
N HIS A 574 10.55 25.79 2.05
CA HIS A 574 9.34 26.24 1.36
C HIS A 574 9.70 27.17 0.19
N GLU A 575 8.87 27.20 -0.84
CA GLU A 575 9.14 27.92 -2.10
C GLU A 575 9.43 29.42 -1.88
N GLU A 576 8.79 30.04 -0.89
CA GLU A 576 9.01 31.45 -0.54
C GLU A 576 10.44 31.76 -0.02
N TYR A 577 11.21 30.74 0.38
CA TYR A 577 12.61 30.86 0.84
C TYR A 577 13.63 30.44 -0.22
N HIS A 578 13.18 30.04 -1.42
CA HIS A 578 14.07 29.76 -2.53
C HIS A 578 14.40 31.04 -3.32
N PRO A 579 15.63 31.22 -3.82
CA PRO A 579 15.93 32.31 -4.74
C PRO A 579 15.08 32.16 -6.02
N PRO A 580 14.65 33.27 -6.66
CA PRO A 580 13.80 33.24 -7.82
C PRO A 580 14.45 32.45 -8.97
N ARG A 581 13.71 31.51 -9.55
CA ARG A 581 14.17 30.71 -10.70
C ARG A 581 14.13 31.48 -12.04
N THR A 582 13.44 32.63 -12.07
CA THR A 582 13.34 33.51 -13.23
C THR A 582 13.20 34.97 -12.80
N PRO A 583 13.71 35.95 -13.61
CA PRO A 583 13.68 37.39 -13.28
C PRO A 583 12.31 38.06 -13.25
N SER A 584 11.22 37.34 -13.58
CA SER A 584 9.89 37.94 -13.79
C SER A 584 8.83 37.52 -12.77
N GLY A 585 9.19 36.90 -11.64
CA GLY A 585 8.23 36.43 -10.65
C GLY A 585 8.00 37.44 -9.51
N THR A 586 6.76 37.86 -9.30
CA THR A 586 6.27 38.75 -8.22
C THR A 586 6.15 38.07 -6.85
N ILE A 587 6.91 37.03 -6.57
CA ILE A 587 6.93 36.40 -5.25
C ILE A 587 7.98 37.12 -4.41
N SER A 588 7.57 37.71 -3.30
CA SER A 588 8.48 38.25 -2.28
C SER A 588 9.26 37.08 -1.66
N HIS A 589 10.53 36.95 -2.01
CA HIS A 589 11.41 35.93 -1.43
C HIS A 589 11.91 36.38 -0.06
N LYS A 590 11.75 35.50 0.93
CA LYS A 590 12.37 35.64 2.24
C LYS A 590 13.80 35.06 2.19
N PRO A 591 14.77 35.62 2.92
CA PRO A 591 16.06 34.97 3.05
C PRO A 591 15.90 33.61 3.73
N GLY A 592 16.54 32.58 3.16
CA GLY A 592 16.58 31.26 3.78
C GLY A 592 17.40 31.26 5.09
N PRO A 593 17.15 30.31 6.00
CA PRO A 593 17.95 30.20 7.23
C PRO A 593 19.40 29.82 6.92
N SER A 594 20.32 30.28 7.74
CA SER A 594 21.72 29.83 7.70
C SER A 594 21.86 28.42 8.31
N VAL A 595 23.02 27.80 8.10
CA VAL A 595 23.36 26.51 8.74
C VAL A 595 23.37 26.67 10.27
N GLU A 596 23.95 27.78 10.76
CA GLU A 596 24.04 28.09 12.18
C GLU A 596 22.67 28.30 12.82
N GLU A 597 21.72 28.92 12.09
CA GLU A 597 20.35 29.09 12.57
C GLU A 597 19.65 27.74 12.72
N ILE A 598 19.80 26.84 11.76
CA ILE A 598 19.25 25.47 11.83
C ILE A 598 19.89 24.70 13.01
N GLN A 599 21.21 24.79 13.17
CA GLN A 599 21.93 24.13 14.27
C GLN A 599 21.47 24.65 15.63
N THR A 600 21.36 25.96 15.78
CA THR A 600 20.87 26.62 17.01
C THR A 600 19.42 26.22 17.27
N PHE A 601 18.60 26.14 16.25
CA PHE A 601 17.19 25.71 16.40
C PHE A 601 17.09 24.28 16.94
N VAL A 602 17.90 23.34 16.41
CA VAL A 602 17.95 21.96 16.92
C VAL A 602 18.51 21.93 18.35
N GLU A 603 19.59 22.66 18.62
CA GLU A 603 20.19 22.69 19.95
C GLU A 603 19.22 23.19 21.02
N THR A 604 18.47 24.23 20.72
CA THR A 604 17.48 24.81 21.63
C THR A 604 16.33 23.84 21.97
N ASN A 605 15.96 22.99 21.03
CA ASN A 605 14.79 22.11 21.18
C ASN A 605 15.15 20.69 21.64
N LEU A 606 16.39 20.19 21.41
CA LEU A 606 16.76 18.81 21.71
C LEU A 606 18.01 18.69 22.58
N GLY A 607 19.04 19.42 22.30
CA GLY A 607 20.30 19.33 23.01
C GLY A 607 21.51 19.16 22.08
N HIS A 608 22.68 19.51 22.61
CA HIS A 608 23.92 19.67 21.86
C HIS A 608 24.38 18.40 21.10
N TYR A 609 24.18 17.20 21.68
CA TYR A 609 24.63 15.96 21.06
C TYR A 609 23.81 15.55 19.81
N MET A 610 22.60 16.09 19.67
CA MET A 610 21.70 15.87 18.51
C MET A 610 21.88 16.91 17.40
N VAL A 611 22.67 17.96 17.63
CA VAL A 611 22.90 19.00 16.62
C VAL A 611 23.58 18.42 15.38
N PRO A 612 23.00 18.62 14.17
CA PRO A 612 23.62 18.18 12.94
C PRO A 612 24.99 18.85 12.74
N LYS A 613 26.04 18.03 12.58
CA LYS A 613 27.37 18.51 12.21
C LYS A 613 27.37 19.06 10.79
N TYR A 614 26.61 18.41 9.93
CA TYR A 614 26.47 18.78 8.50
C TYR A 614 25.02 19.11 8.20
N VAL A 615 24.80 20.23 7.51
CA VAL A 615 23.49 20.68 7.04
C VAL A 615 23.58 21.04 5.57
N TRP A 616 22.74 20.42 4.73
CA TRP A 616 22.66 20.71 3.31
C TRP A 616 21.24 21.10 2.91
N PHE A 617 21.10 22.23 2.22
CA PHE A 617 19.83 22.61 1.62
C PHE A 617 19.73 21.98 0.23
N VAL A 618 18.66 21.24 0.00
CA VAL A 618 18.43 20.49 -1.23
C VAL A 618 17.17 20.97 -1.94
N PRO A 619 17.16 21.02 -3.29
CA PRO A 619 15.96 21.43 -4.04
C PRO A 619 14.86 20.35 -4.01
N ASP A 620 15.20 19.08 -3.89
CA ASP A 620 14.30 17.94 -3.79
C ASP A 620 15.03 16.74 -3.20
N PHE A 621 14.27 15.79 -2.69
CA PHE A 621 14.80 14.54 -2.11
C PHE A 621 14.73 13.38 -3.10
N PRO A 622 15.67 12.42 -3.04
CA PRO A 622 15.50 11.13 -3.68
C PRO A 622 14.36 10.39 -2.97
N LYS A 623 13.32 10.02 -3.73
CA LYS A 623 12.10 9.39 -3.19
C LYS A 623 11.88 8.03 -3.82
N THR A 624 11.27 7.14 -3.06
CA THR A 624 10.65 5.93 -3.62
C THR A 624 9.44 6.33 -4.47
N ALA A 625 8.95 5.41 -5.30
CA ALA A 625 7.73 5.67 -6.07
C ALA A 625 6.48 5.83 -5.18
N SER A 626 6.53 5.36 -3.94
CA SER A 626 5.48 5.60 -2.92
C SER A 626 5.64 6.93 -2.18
N GLY A 627 6.59 7.80 -2.59
CA GLY A 627 6.80 9.14 -2.04
C GLY A 627 7.70 9.21 -0.79
N LYS A 628 8.24 8.09 -0.31
CA LYS A 628 9.14 8.05 0.87
C LYS A 628 10.56 8.46 0.49
N ILE A 629 11.22 9.25 1.34
CA ILE A 629 12.62 9.65 1.17
C ILE A 629 13.54 8.42 1.28
N ARG A 630 14.49 8.29 0.35
CA ARG A 630 15.47 7.20 0.32
C ARG A 630 16.74 7.56 1.10
N LYS A 631 16.74 7.28 2.41
CA LYS A 631 17.88 7.60 3.30
C LYS A 631 19.21 6.97 2.85
N VAL A 632 19.17 5.81 2.23
CA VAL A 632 20.38 5.14 1.68
C VAL A 632 21.07 6.03 0.63
N ASP A 633 20.29 6.63 -0.28
CA ASP A 633 20.83 7.53 -1.31
C ASP A 633 21.37 8.83 -0.67
N LEU A 634 20.69 9.35 0.36
CA LEU A 634 21.16 10.51 1.10
C LEU A 634 22.47 10.22 1.86
N LYS A 635 22.59 9.03 2.46
CA LYS A 635 23.85 8.61 3.11
C LYS A 635 24.99 8.54 2.09
N GLY A 636 24.74 7.98 0.90
CA GLY A 636 25.70 7.98 -0.22
C GLY A 636 26.11 9.38 -0.65
N THR A 637 25.11 10.29 -0.81
CA THR A 637 25.36 11.70 -1.14
C THR A 637 26.18 12.40 -0.06
N ALA A 638 25.82 12.21 1.21
CA ALA A 638 26.55 12.78 2.35
C ALA A 638 28.02 12.36 2.34
N LEU A 639 28.30 11.07 2.11
CA LEU A 639 29.69 10.55 2.02
C LEU A 639 30.50 11.15 0.88
N SER A 640 29.87 11.64 -0.16
CA SER A 640 30.54 12.34 -1.27
C SER A 640 30.78 13.84 -1.02
N LEU A 641 30.10 14.41 -0.01
CA LEU A 641 30.16 15.84 0.32
C LEU A 641 31.09 16.15 1.52
N ILE A 642 31.48 15.14 2.30
CA ILE A 642 32.39 15.26 3.45
C ILE A 642 33.77 14.69 3.12
#